data_3d086fd60d910dea958504ee6d6d1b90
#
_entry.id   3d086fd60d910dea958504ee6d6d1b90
#
_cell.length_a   1.000
_cell.length_b   1.000
_cell.length_c   1.000
_cell.angle_alpha   90.00
_cell.angle_beta   90.00
_cell.angle_gamma   90.00
#
_symmetry.space_group_name_H-M   'P 1'
#
loop_
_entity.id
_entity.type
_entity.pdbx_description
1 polymer ?
#
loop_
_entity_poly.entity_id
_entity_poly.type
_entity_poly.pdbx_seq_one_letter_code
_entity_poly.pdbx_strand_id
1 'polypeptide(L)'
;MKKFVALWILASGAVLCARAARAQEAIEYQLCGLDFRPIYMHSDLPANAVYADRKANAEDRAQDVVRRLSSAEKLTLTGGLMQMHYPGVARLGIPPVYFSDATQGIHAKNICVKVGKTTAFPSGQTLAATWNPELAYRYAQSISEESQAYGINVILGPGLNMYRNSEGGRNFEYFGEDPYLTSQIGVSYVKGMQSLGTIATVKHFLGNEQEVVRHDANVIVGERALHEIYLAPFKAAIEQGGALAVMTGNNLVNGYPGAADTPLSRDILRDTYGYKGIIMSDWANSMYWPDRQELELTSGHSLLMSDNELFAKYVTDEIAAHPEKKSAIEKDLDAMVFANLYSFFKSGVYDRPYRNPALIEKIDGHKEVALETAEEGITLLKNDGNLLPLEPEKVKKLVVLGNDQALEVYGGLGSGAVEGYDHVDFMAGLKSTYGDRVVRLTTDDEDEIKSADAVLYFISKKAGEGSDVPYDLPRVEDNINKYAGLNKNLIVIFSGGNGFPMPWLPKVKTMVFAYLLGQERGTALADILSGKVDPSGKLPFSIEKTFRDSPAYDYNKLPDGTYYWGGGKPNSKLIQEKFGTFNIRYKEGVYIGYRWFDKQHIAPLFPFGYGLSYTTFTYSPIKPSASKLSDAKGVTVRFSITNTGDRDGAEVAQLYVHDLGSSVDRPVKELKGFERVFLKAGETKTVALPVTVKDLAYWDDKTHGWQSNHGSYLIEVGSSSADIRQRTVVRY
;
A
#
# COMPACT_ATOMS: atom_id res chain seq x y z
N MET A 1 -4.96 -35.04 54.24
CA MET A 1 -5.65 -35.49 53.01
C MET A 1 -6.09 -34.36 52.06
N LYS A 2 -6.51 -33.18 52.54
CA LYS A 2 -6.97 -32.08 51.62
C LYS A 2 -5.87 -31.37 50.80
N LYS A 3 -4.60 -31.42 51.18
CA LYS A 3 -3.48 -30.81 50.43
C LYS A 3 -2.93 -31.71 49.30
N PHE A 4 -3.12 -33.02 49.36
CA PHE A 4 -2.68 -33.96 48.32
C PHE A 4 -3.65 -34.04 47.15
N VAL A 5 -4.93 -33.80 47.35
CA VAL A 5 -5.96 -33.83 46.30
C VAL A 5 -5.86 -32.58 45.39
N ALA A 6 -5.49 -31.42 45.98
CA ALA A 6 -5.33 -30.17 45.20
C ALA A 6 -4.11 -30.22 44.25
N LEU A 7 -3.03 -30.91 44.63
CA LEU A 7 -1.84 -31.06 43.78
C LEU A 7 -2.07 -32.01 42.61
N TRP A 8 -2.91 -33.04 42.80
CA TRP A 8 -3.27 -34.00 41.75
C TRP A 8 -4.22 -33.39 40.70
N ILE A 9 -5.13 -32.50 41.11
CA ILE A 9 -6.05 -31.81 40.21
C ILE A 9 -5.31 -30.77 39.37
N LEU A 10 -4.33 -30.05 39.92
CA LEU A 10 -3.48 -29.12 39.20
C LEU A 10 -2.52 -29.80 38.19
N ALA A 11 -1.95 -30.94 38.61
CA ALA A 11 -1.08 -31.73 37.71
C ALA A 11 -1.86 -32.40 36.58
N SER A 12 -3.07 -32.91 36.83
CA SER A 12 -3.95 -33.47 35.79
C SER A 12 -4.50 -32.41 34.85
N GLY A 13 -4.81 -31.21 35.36
CA GLY A 13 -5.24 -30.07 34.53
C GLY A 13 -4.12 -29.59 33.62
N ALA A 14 -2.89 -29.47 34.10
CA ALA A 14 -1.73 -29.05 33.28
C ALA A 14 -1.38 -30.10 32.21
N VAL A 15 -1.51 -31.39 32.53
CA VAL A 15 -1.27 -32.48 31.55
C VAL A 15 -2.39 -32.54 30.50
N LEU A 16 -3.63 -32.29 30.90
CA LEU A 16 -4.77 -32.21 29.96
C LEU A 16 -4.67 -30.98 29.05
N CYS A 17 -4.30 -29.80 29.58
CA CYS A 17 -4.03 -28.60 28.77
C CYS A 17 -2.83 -28.79 27.82
N ALA A 18 -1.75 -29.43 28.29
CA ALA A 18 -0.59 -29.73 27.44
C ALA A 18 -0.91 -30.78 26.35
N ARG A 19 -1.79 -31.75 26.63
CA ARG A 19 -2.28 -32.71 25.64
C ARG A 19 -3.27 -32.09 24.66
N ALA A 20 -4.14 -31.19 25.12
CA ALA A 20 -5.04 -30.44 24.24
C ALA A 20 -4.26 -29.48 23.35
N ALA A 21 -3.28 -28.75 23.86
CA ALA A 21 -2.41 -27.89 23.09
C ALA A 21 -1.60 -28.68 22.04
N ARG A 22 -1.04 -29.86 22.44
CA ARG A 22 -0.32 -30.73 21.46
C ARG A 22 -1.26 -31.38 20.44
N ALA A 23 -2.50 -31.68 20.81
CA ALA A 23 -3.50 -32.21 19.88
C ALA A 23 -3.99 -31.13 18.92
N GLN A 24 -4.14 -29.89 19.40
CA GLN A 24 -4.47 -28.75 18.57
C GLN A 24 -3.31 -28.33 17.64
N GLU A 25 -2.07 -28.37 18.13
CA GLU A 25 -0.86 -28.22 17.32
C GLU A 25 -0.77 -29.32 16.23
N ALA A 26 -1.07 -30.57 16.58
CA ALA A 26 -1.11 -31.68 15.61
C ALA A 26 -2.26 -31.56 14.61
N ILE A 27 -3.40 -31.01 14.99
CA ILE A 27 -4.57 -30.78 14.13
C ILE A 27 -4.30 -29.60 13.18
N GLU A 28 -3.72 -28.50 13.68
CA GLU A 28 -3.28 -27.38 12.84
C GLU A 28 -2.25 -27.82 11.81
N TYR A 29 -1.29 -28.63 12.20
CA TYR A 29 -0.31 -29.23 11.30
C TYR A 29 -0.94 -30.21 10.28
N GLN A 30 -1.97 -30.96 10.62
CA GLN A 30 -2.67 -31.85 9.68
C GLN A 30 -3.55 -31.13 8.66
N LEU A 31 -4.12 -29.96 8.99
CA LEU A 31 -5.00 -29.20 8.09
C LEU A 31 -4.26 -28.53 6.94
N CYS A 32 -2.98 -28.26 7.08
CA CYS A 32 -2.18 -27.53 6.06
C CYS A 32 -1.32 -28.43 5.15
N GLY A 33 -1.34 -29.75 5.28
CA GLY A 33 -0.72 -30.75 4.39
C GLY A 33 0.81 -30.64 4.30
N LEU A 34 1.54 -31.39 5.13
CA LEU A 34 2.87 -30.98 5.53
C LEU A 34 4.03 -31.87 5.06
N ASP A 35 4.43 -31.74 3.84
CA ASP A 35 5.84 -31.99 3.52
C ASP A 35 6.50 -30.66 3.09
N PHE A 36 7.23 -30.03 4.01
CA PHE A 36 7.90 -28.73 3.82
C PHE A 36 9.35 -28.86 3.34
N ARG A 37 9.78 -30.05 2.96
CA ARG A 37 11.12 -30.25 2.45
C ARG A 37 11.26 -29.59 1.07
N PRO A 38 12.35 -28.88 0.79
CA PRO A 38 12.69 -28.45 -0.55
C PRO A 38 12.70 -29.64 -1.52
N ILE A 39 12.35 -29.40 -2.78
CA ILE A 39 12.20 -30.47 -3.78
C ILE A 39 13.45 -31.35 -3.86
N TYR A 40 14.64 -30.77 -3.82
CA TYR A 40 15.91 -31.49 -3.90
C TYR A 40 16.21 -32.42 -2.71
N MET A 41 15.46 -32.34 -1.62
CA MET A 41 15.61 -33.23 -0.45
C MET A 41 14.77 -34.52 -0.54
N HIS A 42 13.97 -34.69 -1.59
CA HIS A 42 13.19 -35.88 -1.83
C HIS A 42 14.02 -36.90 -2.60
N SER A 43 14.13 -38.13 -2.07
CA SER A 43 14.88 -39.23 -2.67
C SER A 43 14.12 -40.04 -3.72
N ASP A 44 12.81 -39.87 -3.75
CA ASP A 44 11.83 -40.66 -4.52
C ASP A 44 11.22 -39.88 -5.68
N LEU A 45 11.91 -38.85 -6.17
CA LEU A 45 11.46 -38.06 -7.31
C LEU A 45 11.46 -38.87 -8.60
N PRO A 46 10.54 -38.58 -9.54
CA PRO A 46 10.52 -39.22 -10.84
C PRO A 46 11.86 -39.13 -11.59
N ALA A 47 12.26 -40.17 -12.27
CA ALA A 47 13.45 -40.12 -13.12
C ALA A 47 13.35 -38.96 -14.13
N ASN A 48 14.47 -38.28 -14.37
CA ASN A 48 14.58 -37.14 -15.28
C ASN A 48 13.65 -35.97 -14.90
N ALA A 49 13.47 -35.70 -13.60
CA ALA A 49 12.70 -34.58 -13.10
C ALA A 49 13.44 -33.25 -13.31
N VAL A 50 13.22 -32.58 -14.44
CA VAL A 50 13.82 -31.25 -14.74
C VAL A 50 13.42 -30.22 -13.68
N TYR A 51 12.23 -30.33 -13.13
CA TYR A 51 11.76 -29.42 -12.07
C TYR A 51 12.59 -29.51 -10.77
N ALA A 52 13.29 -30.62 -10.55
CA ALA A 52 14.17 -30.80 -9.39
C ALA A 52 15.59 -30.25 -9.63
N ASP A 53 15.98 -29.98 -10.87
CA ASP A 53 17.27 -29.37 -11.18
C ASP A 53 17.26 -27.86 -10.90
N ARG A 54 17.95 -27.47 -9.84
CA ARG A 54 18.07 -26.05 -9.42
C ARG A 54 18.83 -25.17 -10.43
N LYS A 55 19.51 -25.76 -11.42
CA LYS A 55 20.20 -25.03 -12.49
C LYS A 55 19.31 -24.78 -13.70
N ALA A 56 18.22 -25.53 -13.86
CA ALA A 56 17.24 -25.31 -14.90
C ALA A 56 16.48 -23.99 -14.65
N ASN A 57 16.10 -23.32 -15.72
CA ASN A 57 15.33 -22.08 -15.60
C ASN A 57 13.91 -22.36 -15.09
N ALA A 58 13.25 -21.32 -14.53
CA ALA A 58 11.93 -21.46 -13.92
C ALA A 58 10.84 -21.90 -14.91
N GLU A 59 10.94 -21.50 -16.17
CA GLU A 59 9.98 -21.88 -17.22
C GLU A 59 10.03 -23.38 -17.51
N ASP A 60 11.23 -23.93 -17.75
CA ASP A 60 11.41 -25.37 -18.01
C ASP A 60 10.98 -26.21 -16.83
N ARG A 61 11.27 -25.76 -15.61
CA ARG A 61 10.86 -26.43 -14.36
C ARG A 61 9.34 -26.44 -14.21
N ALA A 62 8.69 -25.31 -14.39
CA ALA A 62 7.23 -25.20 -14.32
C ALA A 62 6.56 -26.07 -15.39
N GLN A 63 7.06 -26.02 -16.62
CA GLN A 63 6.54 -26.82 -17.73
C GLN A 63 6.72 -28.32 -17.50
N ASP A 64 7.81 -28.74 -16.86
CA ASP A 64 8.03 -30.16 -16.53
C ASP A 64 7.02 -30.66 -15.50
N VAL A 65 6.69 -29.85 -14.47
CA VAL A 65 5.62 -30.18 -13.51
C VAL A 65 4.27 -30.28 -14.22
N VAL A 66 3.88 -29.28 -15.03
CA VAL A 66 2.59 -29.26 -15.74
C VAL A 66 2.38 -30.54 -16.57
N ARG A 67 3.42 -31.00 -17.28
CA ARG A 67 3.35 -32.24 -18.06
C ARG A 67 3.15 -33.51 -17.21
N ARG A 68 3.51 -33.47 -15.93
CA ARG A 68 3.41 -34.64 -15.02
C ARG A 68 2.12 -34.64 -14.20
N LEU A 69 1.36 -33.56 -14.22
CA LEU A 69 0.11 -33.42 -13.48
C LEU A 69 -1.04 -34.14 -14.23
N SER A 70 -1.92 -34.78 -13.47
CA SER A 70 -3.23 -35.21 -13.96
C SER A 70 -4.18 -34.01 -14.09
N SER A 71 -5.24 -34.14 -14.89
CA SER A 71 -6.27 -33.07 -15.01
C SER A 71 -6.89 -32.71 -13.67
N ALA A 72 -7.09 -33.68 -12.78
CA ALA A 72 -7.63 -33.42 -11.43
C ALA A 72 -6.66 -32.61 -10.57
N GLU A 73 -5.35 -32.89 -10.62
CA GLU A 73 -4.35 -32.12 -9.90
C GLU A 73 -4.23 -30.70 -10.47
N LYS A 74 -4.26 -30.54 -11.80
CA LYS A 74 -4.27 -29.22 -12.44
C LYS A 74 -5.45 -28.39 -11.93
N LEU A 75 -6.64 -28.99 -11.91
CA LEU A 75 -7.84 -28.33 -11.44
C LEU A 75 -7.73 -27.92 -9.95
N THR A 76 -7.16 -28.79 -9.09
CA THR A 76 -6.87 -28.43 -7.70
C THR A 76 -5.90 -27.26 -7.60
N LEU A 77 -4.89 -27.21 -8.47
CA LEU A 77 -3.85 -26.17 -8.47
C LEU A 77 -4.28 -24.83 -9.09
N THR A 78 -5.51 -24.70 -9.61
CA THR A 78 -6.08 -23.40 -9.99
C THR A 78 -6.72 -22.68 -8.81
N GLY A 79 -6.87 -23.34 -7.65
CA GLY A 79 -7.48 -22.77 -6.44
C GLY A 79 -6.49 -22.59 -5.29
N GLY A 80 -6.69 -21.51 -4.53
CA GLY A 80 -6.11 -21.37 -3.21
C GLY A 80 -7.05 -21.91 -2.12
N LEU A 81 -6.53 -22.16 -0.95
CA LEU A 81 -7.30 -22.68 0.19
C LEU A 81 -7.59 -21.56 1.22
N MET A 82 -8.70 -21.70 1.94
CA MET A 82 -9.21 -20.71 2.92
C MET A 82 -8.16 -20.21 3.91
N GLN A 83 -7.23 -21.10 4.32
CA GLN A 83 -6.16 -20.79 5.27
C GLN A 83 -4.93 -20.13 4.58
N MET A 84 -5.14 -19.35 3.54
CA MET A 84 -4.07 -18.61 2.87
C MET A 84 -2.92 -19.47 2.39
N HIS A 85 -3.19 -20.53 1.63
CA HIS A 85 -2.13 -21.30 1.02
C HIS A 85 -2.49 -21.90 -0.34
N TYR A 86 -1.45 -22.12 -1.14
CA TYR A 86 -1.52 -22.87 -2.40
C TYR A 86 -1.20 -24.34 -2.10
N PRO A 87 -1.98 -25.29 -2.60
CA PRO A 87 -1.74 -26.72 -2.33
C PRO A 87 -0.45 -27.22 -2.97
N GLY A 88 0.20 -28.16 -2.31
CA GLY A 88 1.34 -28.88 -2.88
C GLY A 88 0.91 -30.10 -3.70
N VAL A 89 1.90 -30.81 -4.27
CA VAL A 89 1.71 -32.09 -4.96
C VAL A 89 2.67 -33.13 -4.38
N ALA A 90 2.23 -33.82 -3.34
CA ALA A 90 3.07 -34.72 -2.53
C ALA A 90 3.80 -35.79 -3.37
N ARG A 91 3.13 -36.42 -4.35
CA ARG A 91 3.77 -37.44 -5.21
C ARG A 91 4.90 -36.92 -6.10
N LEU A 92 4.97 -35.60 -6.30
CA LEU A 92 6.03 -34.91 -7.02
C LEU A 92 7.02 -34.21 -6.08
N GLY A 93 6.85 -34.36 -4.76
CA GLY A 93 7.68 -33.66 -3.77
C GLY A 93 7.52 -32.14 -3.81
N ILE A 94 6.43 -31.61 -4.36
CA ILE A 94 6.16 -30.17 -4.43
C ILE A 94 5.42 -29.74 -3.16
N PRO A 95 6.04 -28.90 -2.32
CA PRO A 95 5.44 -28.44 -1.06
C PRO A 95 4.34 -27.39 -1.30
N PRO A 96 3.44 -27.18 -0.33
CA PRO A 96 2.50 -26.05 -0.35
C PRO A 96 3.23 -24.71 -0.22
N VAL A 97 2.56 -23.61 -0.65
CA VAL A 97 3.08 -22.25 -0.57
C VAL A 97 2.13 -21.41 0.27
N TYR A 98 2.66 -20.68 1.26
CA TYR A 98 1.88 -19.96 2.26
C TYR A 98 1.86 -18.46 2.00
N PHE A 99 0.68 -17.86 2.19
CA PHE A 99 0.42 -16.44 1.99
C PHE A 99 0.14 -15.76 3.33
N SER A 100 0.34 -14.45 3.38
CA SER A 100 -0.15 -13.59 4.44
C SER A 100 -0.63 -12.27 3.87
N ASP A 101 -1.72 -11.78 4.43
CA ASP A 101 -2.14 -10.40 4.22
C ASP A 101 -1.17 -9.40 4.84
N ALA A 102 -1.43 -8.17 4.54
CA ALA A 102 -0.89 -6.91 4.96
C ALA A 102 0.28 -6.36 4.14
N THR A 103 0.16 -5.10 3.79
CA THR A 103 1.19 -4.31 3.12
C THR A 103 2.28 -3.85 4.10
N GLN A 104 1.92 -3.74 5.39
CA GLN A 104 2.71 -3.09 6.45
C GLN A 104 3.21 -4.06 7.52
N GLY A 105 3.43 -5.32 7.16
CA GLY A 105 3.89 -6.37 8.07
C GLY A 105 3.24 -7.71 7.76
N ILE A 106 3.13 -8.56 8.76
CA ILE A 106 2.50 -9.88 8.66
C ILE A 106 1.17 -9.85 9.41
N HIS A 107 0.08 -10.16 8.71
CA HIS A 107 -1.22 -10.38 9.34
C HIS A 107 -1.30 -11.82 9.85
N ALA A 108 -1.15 -12.00 11.16
CA ALA A 108 -1.00 -13.32 11.76
C ALA A 108 -2.31 -14.13 11.88
N LYS A 109 -3.45 -13.61 11.42
CA LYS A 109 -4.75 -14.28 11.50
C LYS A 109 -5.06 -15.04 10.19
N ASN A 110 -5.81 -16.13 10.34
CA ASN A 110 -6.30 -16.94 9.21
C ASN A 110 -5.21 -17.56 8.32
N ILE A 111 -4.00 -17.75 8.84
CA ILE A 111 -2.91 -18.40 8.13
C ILE A 111 -2.55 -19.75 8.75
N CYS A 112 -2.03 -20.67 7.94
CA CYS A 112 -1.67 -22.02 8.35
C CYS A 112 -0.39 -22.09 9.19
N VAL A 113 0.43 -21.07 9.18
CA VAL A 113 1.73 -21.09 9.86
C VAL A 113 1.63 -20.37 11.20
N LYS A 114 2.33 -20.92 12.21
CA LYS A 114 2.41 -20.27 13.52
C LYS A 114 3.41 -19.11 13.44
N VAL A 115 2.89 -17.91 13.58
CA VAL A 115 3.67 -16.68 13.63
C VAL A 115 3.88 -16.27 15.09
N GLY A 116 5.10 -15.88 15.41
CA GLY A 116 5.43 -15.32 16.71
C GLY A 116 5.49 -13.79 16.65
N LYS A 117 6.60 -13.23 17.11
CA LYS A 117 6.88 -11.79 17.12
C LYS A 117 7.04 -11.26 15.70
N THR A 118 6.27 -10.23 15.32
CA THR A 118 6.36 -9.53 14.04
C THR A 118 6.23 -8.03 14.23
N THR A 119 6.80 -7.24 13.34
CA THR A 119 6.79 -5.79 13.42
C THR A 119 5.53 -5.21 12.79
N ALA A 120 4.83 -4.32 13.51
CA ALA A 120 3.82 -3.46 12.92
C ALA A 120 4.50 -2.20 12.38
N PHE A 121 4.81 -2.21 11.09
CA PHE A 121 5.38 -1.06 10.41
C PHE A 121 4.35 0.07 10.22
N PRO A 122 4.78 1.32 9.95
CA PRO A 122 3.90 2.37 9.50
C PRO A 122 3.12 2.00 8.24
N SER A 123 2.00 2.66 8.02
CA SER A 123 1.13 2.40 6.86
C SER A 123 1.83 2.69 5.53
N GLY A 124 1.31 2.12 4.43
CA GLY A 124 1.81 2.38 3.08
C GLY A 124 1.81 3.87 2.73
N GLN A 125 0.80 4.59 3.17
CA GLN A 125 0.71 6.03 2.99
C GLN A 125 1.80 6.80 3.78
N THR A 126 2.14 6.35 5.00
CA THR A 126 3.28 6.90 5.76
C THR A 126 4.58 6.66 5.02
N LEU A 127 4.77 5.44 4.49
CA LEU A 127 5.96 5.11 3.69
C LEU A 127 6.07 6.00 2.45
N ALA A 128 4.97 6.26 1.76
CA ALA A 128 4.96 7.17 0.61
C ALA A 128 5.27 8.62 0.99
N ALA A 129 4.83 9.07 2.19
CA ALA A 129 5.12 10.40 2.71
C ALA A 129 6.60 10.64 3.02
N THR A 130 7.42 9.61 3.13
CA THR A 130 8.88 9.71 3.22
C THR A 130 9.53 10.17 1.91
N TRP A 131 8.91 9.92 0.77
CA TRP A 131 9.49 10.11 -0.57
C TRP A 131 10.87 9.45 -0.71
N ASN A 132 11.08 8.33 -0.03
CA ASN A 132 12.36 7.63 0.07
C ASN A 132 12.27 6.19 -0.47
N PRO A 133 12.59 5.97 -1.75
CA PRO A 133 12.58 4.63 -2.34
C PRO A 133 13.58 3.65 -1.70
N GLU A 134 14.69 4.13 -1.17
CA GLU A 134 15.66 3.28 -0.47
C GLU A 134 15.07 2.76 0.84
N LEU A 135 14.40 3.61 1.60
CA LEU A 135 13.68 3.20 2.81
C LEU A 135 12.56 2.23 2.49
N ALA A 136 11.81 2.44 1.38
CA ALA A 136 10.79 1.51 0.92
C ALA A 136 11.36 0.11 0.59
N TYR A 137 12.56 0.05 0.04
CA TYR A 137 13.28 -1.22 -0.17
C TYR A 137 13.60 -1.90 1.17
N ARG A 138 14.20 -1.19 2.12
CA ARG A 138 14.58 -1.75 3.45
C ARG A 138 13.33 -2.16 4.26
N TYR A 139 12.29 -1.36 4.20
CA TYR A 139 10.99 -1.66 4.80
C TYR A 139 10.43 -3.01 4.32
N ALA A 140 10.34 -3.21 3.02
CA ALA A 140 9.84 -4.45 2.44
C ALA A 140 10.80 -5.64 2.65
N GLN A 141 12.11 -5.40 2.65
CA GLN A 141 13.12 -6.42 2.96
C GLN A 141 12.96 -6.92 4.41
N SER A 142 12.70 -6.03 5.37
CA SER A 142 12.44 -6.41 6.76
C SER A 142 11.20 -7.31 6.88
N ILE A 143 10.11 -6.97 6.17
CA ILE A 143 8.91 -7.83 6.12
C ILE A 143 9.25 -9.20 5.47
N SER A 144 10.08 -9.22 4.45
CA SER A 144 10.54 -10.47 3.82
C SER A 144 11.37 -11.34 4.77
N GLU A 145 12.25 -10.74 5.59
CA GLU A 145 13.00 -11.46 6.61
C GLU A 145 12.06 -12.11 7.65
N GLU A 146 11.07 -11.36 8.14
CA GLU A 146 10.05 -11.91 9.05
C GLU A 146 9.21 -13.01 8.40
N SER A 147 8.81 -12.81 7.14
CA SER A 147 8.06 -13.81 6.37
C SER A 147 8.82 -15.13 6.28
N GLN A 148 10.09 -15.09 5.94
CA GLN A 148 10.91 -16.29 5.86
C GLN A 148 11.22 -16.91 7.21
N ALA A 149 11.33 -16.11 8.28
CA ALA A 149 11.50 -16.62 9.64
C ALA A 149 10.36 -17.59 10.02
N TYR A 150 9.15 -17.33 9.55
CA TYR A 150 7.96 -18.11 9.86
C TYR A 150 7.48 -19.03 8.74
N GLY A 151 8.08 -18.98 7.55
CA GLY A 151 7.70 -19.84 6.43
C GLY A 151 6.55 -19.29 5.58
N ILE A 152 6.34 -17.98 5.61
CA ILE A 152 5.45 -17.26 4.70
C ILE A 152 6.22 -16.97 3.40
N ASN A 153 5.64 -17.33 2.28
CA ASN A 153 6.33 -17.29 0.99
C ASN A 153 5.83 -16.16 0.08
N VAL A 154 4.58 -15.70 0.31
CA VAL A 154 3.89 -14.69 -0.49
C VAL A 154 3.25 -13.68 0.45
N ILE A 155 3.52 -12.40 0.23
CA ILE A 155 2.86 -11.29 0.90
C ILE A 155 1.88 -10.64 -0.08
N LEU A 156 0.62 -10.46 0.37
CA LEU A 156 -0.45 -9.82 -0.39
C LEU A 156 -0.32 -8.30 -0.27
N GLY A 157 0.69 -7.77 -0.91
CA GLY A 157 1.09 -6.37 -0.94
C GLY A 157 2.26 -6.13 -1.90
N PRO A 158 2.51 -4.87 -2.28
CA PRO A 158 1.86 -3.64 -1.81
C PRO A 158 0.52 -3.32 -2.50
N GLY A 159 -0.29 -2.48 -1.84
CA GLY A 159 -1.44 -1.83 -2.46
C GLY A 159 -1.00 -0.68 -3.36
N LEU A 160 -1.40 -0.68 -4.63
CA LEU A 160 -0.98 0.30 -5.64
C LEU A 160 -2.14 1.16 -6.18
N ASN A 161 -3.33 1.06 -5.60
CA ASN A 161 -4.45 1.91 -5.98
C ASN A 161 -4.18 3.39 -5.67
N MET A 162 -4.85 4.27 -6.42
CA MET A 162 -4.64 5.71 -6.28
C MET A 162 -5.48 6.29 -5.14
N TYR A 163 -4.94 7.26 -4.41
CA TYR A 163 -5.72 8.12 -3.53
C TYR A 163 -6.59 9.05 -4.40
N ARG A 164 -7.66 8.52 -4.94
CA ARG A 164 -8.62 9.25 -5.78
C ARG A 164 -9.65 9.99 -4.96
N ASN A 165 -9.97 9.46 -3.78
CA ASN A 165 -11.12 9.78 -2.98
C ASN A 165 -10.73 9.89 -1.50
N SER A 166 -10.90 11.08 -0.89
CA SER A 166 -10.59 11.32 0.51
C SER A 166 -11.49 10.59 1.51
N GLU A 167 -12.57 9.94 1.05
CA GLU A 167 -13.43 9.09 1.87
C GLU A 167 -13.03 7.59 1.81
N GLY A 168 -12.08 7.21 0.94
CA GLY A 168 -11.70 5.83 0.71
C GLY A 168 -11.21 5.10 1.98
N GLY A 169 -11.86 3.97 2.30
CA GLY A 169 -11.60 3.22 3.54
C GLY A 169 -10.22 2.61 3.62
N ARG A 170 -9.61 2.28 2.49
CA ARG A 170 -8.28 1.66 2.40
C ARG A 170 -7.16 2.61 1.96
N ASN A 171 -7.41 3.92 1.96
CA ASN A 171 -6.39 4.91 1.58
C ASN A 171 -5.07 4.77 2.36
N PHE A 172 -5.12 4.33 3.62
CA PHE A 172 -3.93 4.13 4.44
C PHE A 172 -2.96 3.08 3.88
N GLU A 173 -3.45 2.11 3.10
CA GLU A 173 -2.65 1.04 2.48
C GLU A 173 -1.93 1.50 1.21
N TYR A 174 -2.43 2.56 0.54
CA TYR A 174 -1.99 3.00 -0.77
C TYR A 174 -0.94 4.11 -0.67
N PHE A 175 -0.23 4.39 -1.78
CA PHE A 175 0.94 5.29 -1.77
C PHE A 175 0.63 6.74 -2.19
N GLY A 176 -0.62 7.08 -2.45
CA GLY A 176 -1.02 8.46 -2.71
C GLY A 176 -1.71 8.68 -4.06
N GLU A 177 -1.82 9.97 -4.45
CA GLU A 177 -2.59 10.39 -5.63
C GLU A 177 -1.79 10.46 -6.94
N ASP A 178 -0.47 10.36 -6.85
CA ASP A 178 0.40 10.51 -8.02
C ASP A 178 0.92 9.17 -8.52
N PRO A 179 0.70 8.81 -9.81
CA PRO A 179 1.14 7.52 -10.35
C PRO A 179 2.66 7.37 -10.43
N TYR A 180 3.44 8.46 -10.54
CA TYR A 180 4.90 8.39 -10.55
C TYR A 180 5.44 8.09 -9.14
N LEU A 181 4.98 8.82 -8.12
CA LEU A 181 5.37 8.55 -6.72
C LEU A 181 4.99 7.12 -6.34
N THR A 182 3.74 6.71 -6.60
CA THR A 182 3.25 5.35 -6.32
C THR A 182 4.10 4.30 -7.05
N SER A 183 4.50 4.55 -8.31
CA SER A 183 5.37 3.65 -9.06
C SER A 183 6.75 3.50 -8.41
N GLN A 184 7.41 4.60 -8.03
CA GLN A 184 8.77 4.55 -7.49
C GLN A 184 8.83 3.84 -6.12
N ILE A 185 7.88 4.14 -5.24
CA ILE A 185 7.76 3.47 -3.94
C ILE A 185 7.38 2.00 -4.13
N GLY A 186 6.40 1.71 -5.00
CA GLY A 186 5.96 0.35 -5.31
C GLY A 186 7.05 -0.53 -5.92
N VAL A 187 7.83 -0.01 -6.87
CA VAL A 187 8.98 -0.71 -7.47
C VAL A 187 10.02 -1.07 -6.41
N SER A 188 10.34 -0.13 -5.51
CA SER A 188 11.32 -0.34 -4.45
C SER A 188 10.82 -1.33 -3.42
N TYR A 189 9.55 -1.25 -3.03
CA TYR A 189 8.90 -2.24 -2.16
C TYR A 189 8.97 -3.66 -2.76
N VAL A 190 8.57 -3.83 -4.03
CA VAL A 190 8.61 -5.14 -4.71
C VAL A 190 10.03 -5.69 -4.74
N LYS A 191 11.03 -4.87 -5.08
CA LYS A 191 12.44 -5.28 -5.07
C LYS A 191 12.92 -5.69 -3.68
N GLY A 192 12.58 -4.92 -2.65
CA GLY A 192 12.93 -5.24 -1.26
C GLY A 192 12.31 -6.56 -0.81
N MET A 193 10.99 -6.74 -1.05
CA MET A 193 10.27 -7.97 -0.72
C MET A 193 10.86 -9.19 -1.41
N GLN A 194 11.15 -9.09 -2.71
CA GLN A 194 11.63 -10.21 -3.51
C GLN A 194 13.15 -10.44 -3.43
N SER A 195 13.91 -9.54 -2.79
CA SER A 195 15.37 -9.66 -2.65
C SER A 195 15.80 -10.95 -1.93
N LEU A 196 14.95 -11.45 -1.04
CA LEU A 196 15.17 -12.70 -0.33
C LEU A 196 14.25 -13.84 -0.85
N GLY A 197 13.48 -13.59 -1.90
CA GLY A 197 12.62 -14.57 -2.56
C GLY A 197 11.22 -14.68 -1.99
N THR A 198 10.76 -13.83 -1.06
CA THR A 198 9.34 -13.70 -0.72
C THR A 198 8.63 -13.00 -1.88
N ILE A 199 7.53 -13.57 -2.36
CA ILE A 199 6.80 -13.02 -3.51
C ILE A 199 5.97 -11.83 -3.04
N ALA A 200 6.11 -10.70 -3.73
CA ALA A 200 5.21 -9.55 -3.60
C ALA A 200 4.00 -9.73 -4.52
N THR A 201 2.79 -9.50 -3.98
CA THR A 201 1.54 -9.51 -4.75
C THR A 201 1.00 -8.10 -4.85
N VAL A 202 1.19 -7.45 -5.99
CA VAL A 202 0.70 -6.07 -6.19
C VAL A 202 -0.82 -6.06 -6.34
N LYS A 203 -1.51 -5.18 -5.61
CA LYS A 203 -2.98 -5.18 -5.48
C LYS A 203 -3.56 -3.76 -5.36
N HIS A 204 -4.85 -3.57 -5.58
CA HIS A 204 -5.82 -4.46 -6.20
C HIS A 204 -6.00 -4.03 -7.67
N PHE A 205 -5.66 -4.88 -8.58
CA PHE A 205 -5.70 -4.63 -10.01
C PHE A 205 -7.11 -4.89 -10.54
N LEU A 206 -7.98 -3.92 -10.81
CA LEU A 206 -7.78 -2.50 -10.87
C LEU A 206 -9.09 -1.80 -10.39
N GLY A 207 -9.00 -0.50 -10.02
CA GLY A 207 -10.23 0.28 -9.80
C GLY A 207 -10.79 0.22 -8.37
N ASN A 208 -10.05 -0.27 -7.38
CA ASN A 208 -10.48 -0.35 -5.98
C ASN A 208 -10.03 0.88 -5.17
N GLU A 209 -10.33 2.09 -5.67
CA GLU A 209 -10.06 3.36 -4.99
C GLU A 209 -11.15 3.75 -3.99
N GLN A 210 -12.16 2.92 -3.79
CA GLN A 210 -13.27 3.07 -2.85
C GLN A 210 -13.75 1.70 -2.37
N GLU A 211 -14.33 1.67 -1.18
CA GLU A 211 -14.91 0.46 -0.58
C GLU A 211 -16.44 0.36 -0.78
N VAL A 212 -17.09 1.46 -1.18
CA VAL A 212 -18.54 1.48 -1.38
C VAL A 212 -18.96 0.49 -2.46
N VAL A 213 -19.86 -0.45 -2.07
CA VAL A 213 -20.42 -1.48 -2.97
C VAL A 213 -19.31 -2.28 -3.72
N ARG A 214 -18.12 -2.42 -3.14
CA ARG A 214 -16.89 -2.87 -3.83
C ARG A 214 -17.01 -4.19 -4.58
N HIS A 215 -17.95 -5.06 -4.19
CA HIS A 215 -18.15 -6.35 -4.85
C HIS A 215 -19.02 -6.27 -6.12
N ASP A 216 -19.82 -5.21 -6.27
CA ASP A 216 -20.80 -5.05 -7.38
C ASP A 216 -20.66 -3.67 -8.07
N ALA A 217 -19.78 -2.80 -7.56
CA ALA A 217 -19.52 -1.52 -8.19
C ALA A 217 -18.81 -1.73 -9.54
N ASN A 218 -19.33 -1.04 -10.56
CA ASN A 218 -18.70 -1.02 -11.88
C ASN A 218 -17.96 0.31 -12.06
N VAL A 219 -16.66 0.26 -12.02
CA VAL A 219 -15.79 1.40 -12.28
C VAL A 219 -15.77 1.65 -13.79
N ILE A 220 -16.23 2.84 -14.18
CA ILE A 220 -16.20 3.29 -15.57
C ILE A 220 -15.05 4.26 -15.73
N VAL A 221 -14.01 3.86 -16.43
CA VAL A 221 -12.78 4.62 -16.66
C VAL A 221 -12.42 4.64 -18.14
N GLY A 222 -12.06 5.83 -18.65
CA GLY A 222 -11.61 5.99 -20.05
C GLY A 222 -10.21 5.42 -20.25
N GLU A 223 -9.92 5.00 -21.47
CA GLU A 223 -8.68 4.29 -21.84
C GLU A 223 -7.43 5.11 -21.49
N ARG A 224 -7.40 6.39 -21.78
CA ARG A 224 -6.29 7.27 -21.47
C ARG A 224 -6.01 7.32 -19.95
N ALA A 225 -7.05 7.54 -19.15
CA ALA A 225 -6.90 7.55 -17.68
C ALA A 225 -6.47 6.18 -17.15
N LEU A 226 -6.98 5.12 -17.75
CA LEU A 226 -6.60 3.75 -17.43
C LEU A 226 -5.08 3.58 -17.57
N HIS A 227 -4.49 3.98 -18.72
CA HIS A 227 -3.07 3.81 -19.00
C HIS A 227 -2.15 4.81 -18.27
N GLU A 228 -2.54 6.11 -18.20
CA GLU A 228 -1.68 7.14 -17.64
C GLU A 228 -1.69 7.17 -16.10
N ILE A 229 -2.79 6.72 -15.48
CA ILE A 229 -3.00 6.84 -14.03
C ILE A 229 -3.05 5.46 -13.36
N TYR A 230 -4.05 4.64 -13.68
CA TYR A 230 -4.38 3.46 -12.88
C TYR A 230 -3.52 2.23 -13.18
N LEU A 231 -3.11 2.03 -14.44
CA LEU A 231 -2.20 0.95 -14.84
C LEU A 231 -0.72 1.30 -14.58
N ALA A 232 -0.36 2.58 -14.53
CA ALA A 232 1.04 3.00 -14.47
C ALA A 232 1.82 2.40 -13.29
N PRO A 233 1.32 2.39 -12.03
CA PRO A 233 2.04 1.78 -10.92
C PRO A 233 2.19 0.26 -11.05
N PHE A 234 1.17 -0.44 -11.54
CA PHE A 234 1.21 -1.88 -11.76
C PHE A 234 2.21 -2.24 -12.86
N LYS A 235 2.18 -1.50 -13.98
CA LYS A 235 3.16 -1.65 -15.06
C LYS A 235 4.59 -1.48 -14.54
N ALA A 236 4.84 -0.42 -13.78
CA ALA A 236 6.15 -0.17 -13.20
C ALA A 236 6.57 -1.29 -12.23
N ALA A 237 5.68 -1.75 -11.36
CA ALA A 237 5.94 -2.84 -10.44
C ALA A 237 6.28 -4.16 -11.16
N ILE A 238 5.64 -4.44 -12.29
CA ILE A 238 5.92 -5.62 -13.13
C ILE A 238 7.24 -5.45 -13.88
N GLU A 239 7.38 -4.39 -14.67
CA GLU A 239 8.50 -4.22 -15.61
C GLU A 239 9.80 -3.85 -14.91
N GLN A 240 9.75 -2.99 -13.90
CA GLN A 240 10.92 -2.45 -13.20
C GLN A 240 11.14 -3.12 -11.84
N GLY A 241 10.06 -3.48 -11.14
CA GLY A 241 10.09 -4.18 -9.85
C GLY A 241 10.26 -5.69 -9.99
N GLY A 242 9.82 -6.27 -11.10
CA GLY A 242 9.82 -7.70 -11.33
C GLY A 242 8.78 -8.45 -10.49
N ALA A 243 7.62 -7.83 -10.22
CA ALA A 243 6.55 -8.42 -9.41
C ALA A 243 6.13 -9.79 -9.95
N LEU A 244 6.10 -10.80 -9.08
CA LEU A 244 5.79 -12.19 -9.45
C LEU A 244 4.33 -12.57 -9.23
N ALA A 245 3.54 -11.70 -8.57
CA ALA A 245 2.10 -11.89 -8.40
C ALA A 245 1.34 -10.56 -8.53
N VAL A 246 0.15 -10.63 -9.10
CA VAL A 246 -0.84 -9.55 -9.20
C VAL A 246 -2.15 -10.07 -8.64
N MET A 247 -2.84 -9.31 -7.77
CA MET A 247 -4.18 -9.61 -7.29
C MET A 247 -5.18 -8.65 -7.93
N THR A 248 -6.23 -9.19 -8.54
CA THR A 248 -7.31 -8.38 -9.11
C THR A 248 -8.27 -7.90 -8.02
N GLY A 249 -8.96 -6.78 -8.28
CA GLY A 249 -9.98 -6.26 -7.37
C GLY A 249 -11.29 -7.07 -7.42
N ASN A 250 -12.15 -6.86 -6.42
CA ASN A 250 -13.47 -7.49 -6.37
C ASN A 250 -14.51 -6.79 -7.26
N ASN A 251 -14.27 -5.54 -7.62
CA ASN A 251 -15.17 -4.70 -8.43
C ASN A 251 -15.13 -5.08 -9.92
N LEU A 252 -16.12 -4.56 -10.66
CA LEU A 252 -16.03 -4.58 -12.11
C LEU A 252 -15.25 -3.36 -12.61
N VAL A 253 -14.60 -3.54 -13.75
CA VAL A 253 -13.99 -2.44 -14.53
C VAL A 253 -14.58 -2.46 -15.93
N ASN A 254 -15.24 -1.38 -16.35
CA ASN A 254 -15.88 -1.26 -17.65
C ASN A 254 -16.80 -2.45 -18.00
N GLY A 255 -17.45 -3.05 -16.96
CA GLY A 255 -18.40 -4.15 -17.11
C GLY A 255 -17.81 -5.56 -16.92
N TYR A 256 -16.52 -5.70 -16.73
CA TYR A 256 -15.86 -6.99 -16.50
C TYR A 256 -15.51 -7.19 -15.01
N PRO A 257 -15.92 -8.29 -14.37
CA PRO A 257 -15.57 -8.57 -12.98
C PRO A 257 -14.09 -8.98 -12.83
N GLY A 258 -13.46 -8.60 -11.70
CA GLY A 258 -12.02 -8.75 -11.48
C GLY A 258 -11.43 -10.10 -11.87
N ALA A 259 -11.97 -11.23 -11.37
CA ALA A 259 -11.45 -12.56 -11.68
C ALA A 259 -11.78 -13.06 -13.11
N ALA A 260 -12.60 -12.32 -13.87
CA ALA A 260 -13.01 -12.65 -15.22
C ALA A 260 -12.78 -11.49 -16.19
N ASP A 261 -11.84 -10.59 -15.86
CA ASP A 261 -11.53 -9.40 -16.64
C ASP A 261 -10.56 -9.73 -17.78
N THR A 262 -11.09 -10.14 -18.92
CA THR A 262 -10.29 -10.44 -20.11
C THR A 262 -9.52 -9.22 -20.63
N PRO A 263 -10.12 -8.03 -20.81
CA PRO A 263 -9.39 -6.85 -21.29
C PRO A 263 -8.17 -6.47 -20.44
N LEU A 264 -8.26 -6.56 -19.12
CA LEU A 264 -7.15 -6.19 -18.25
C LEU A 264 -6.16 -7.34 -18.04
N SER A 265 -6.67 -8.53 -17.71
CA SER A 265 -5.81 -9.64 -17.33
C SER A 265 -5.20 -10.37 -18.53
N ARG A 266 -5.99 -10.63 -19.59
CA ARG A 266 -5.49 -11.28 -20.81
C ARG A 266 -4.79 -10.27 -21.72
N ASP A 267 -5.53 -9.26 -22.23
CA ASP A 267 -5.05 -8.45 -23.33
C ASP A 267 -3.92 -7.50 -22.86
N ILE A 268 -4.02 -6.94 -21.63
CA ILE A 268 -2.99 -6.04 -21.11
C ILE A 268 -1.89 -6.82 -20.39
N LEU A 269 -2.19 -7.57 -19.31
CA LEU A 269 -1.12 -8.20 -18.55
C LEU A 269 -0.42 -9.32 -19.31
N ARG A 270 -1.17 -10.30 -19.87
CA ARG A 270 -0.56 -11.45 -20.55
C ARG A 270 0.02 -11.06 -21.92
N ASP A 271 -0.80 -10.46 -22.77
CA ASP A 271 -0.44 -10.27 -24.18
C ASP A 271 0.40 -9.01 -24.39
N THR A 272 0.02 -7.86 -23.83
CA THR A 272 0.76 -6.60 -24.04
C THR A 272 2.03 -6.51 -23.18
N TYR A 273 1.95 -6.85 -21.88
CA TYR A 273 3.14 -6.78 -20.99
C TYR A 273 3.95 -8.08 -20.97
N GLY A 274 3.46 -9.17 -21.57
CA GLY A 274 4.11 -10.48 -21.56
C GLY A 274 4.26 -11.08 -20.15
N TYR A 275 3.36 -10.72 -19.25
CA TYR A 275 3.43 -11.12 -17.84
C TYR A 275 3.17 -12.63 -17.66
N LYS A 276 4.17 -13.34 -17.11
CA LYS A 276 4.14 -14.79 -16.90
C LYS A 276 3.78 -15.20 -15.48
N GLY A 277 3.77 -14.24 -14.53
CA GLY A 277 3.56 -14.52 -13.11
C GLY A 277 2.12 -14.81 -12.74
N ILE A 278 1.88 -15.00 -11.45
CA ILE A 278 0.55 -15.24 -10.89
C ILE A 278 -0.37 -14.04 -11.15
N ILE A 279 -1.56 -14.30 -11.70
CA ILE A 279 -2.70 -13.38 -11.62
C ILE A 279 -3.74 -14.09 -10.75
N MET A 280 -3.94 -13.58 -9.54
CA MET A 280 -4.87 -14.15 -8.58
C MET A 280 -6.11 -13.29 -8.42
N SER A 281 -7.26 -13.90 -8.10
CA SER A 281 -8.43 -13.15 -7.66
C SER A 281 -8.25 -12.63 -6.23
N ASP A 282 -8.97 -11.58 -5.88
CA ASP A 282 -9.28 -11.32 -4.48
C ASP A 282 -10.22 -12.41 -3.94
N TRP A 283 -10.48 -12.45 -2.61
CA TRP A 283 -11.20 -13.53 -1.95
C TRP A 283 -12.66 -13.62 -2.38
N ALA A 284 -13.11 -14.85 -2.61
CA ALA A 284 -14.49 -15.21 -2.95
C ALA A 284 -15.04 -14.56 -4.24
N ASN A 285 -14.18 -14.11 -5.16
CA ASN A 285 -14.61 -13.43 -6.38
C ASN A 285 -15.53 -14.32 -7.25
N SER A 286 -15.18 -15.61 -7.44
CA SER A 286 -16.02 -16.57 -8.16
C SER A 286 -17.42 -16.77 -7.56
N MET A 287 -17.56 -16.59 -6.24
CA MET A 287 -18.86 -16.65 -5.55
C MET A 287 -19.72 -15.41 -5.77
N TYR A 288 -19.09 -14.25 -6.02
CA TYR A 288 -19.83 -13.03 -6.35
C TYR A 288 -20.38 -13.06 -7.76
N TRP A 289 -19.70 -13.76 -8.69
CA TRP A 289 -20.04 -13.84 -10.11
C TRP A 289 -20.18 -15.28 -10.58
N PRO A 290 -21.18 -16.05 -10.07
CA PRO A 290 -21.31 -17.50 -10.29
C PRO A 290 -21.59 -17.91 -11.73
N ASP A 291 -21.90 -16.99 -12.63
CA ASP A 291 -22.17 -17.26 -14.05
C ASP A 291 -21.01 -16.86 -14.97
N ARG A 292 -19.78 -16.69 -14.42
CA ARG A 292 -18.62 -16.18 -15.15
C ARG A 292 -17.42 -17.14 -15.21
N GLN A 293 -17.60 -18.43 -14.83
CA GLN A 293 -16.50 -19.40 -14.77
C GLN A 293 -15.83 -19.66 -16.14
N GLU A 294 -16.56 -19.54 -17.25
CA GLU A 294 -15.97 -19.60 -18.59
C GLU A 294 -14.96 -18.47 -18.81
N LEU A 295 -15.27 -17.27 -18.34
CA LEU A 295 -14.35 -16.13 -18.40
C LEU A 295 -13.19 -16.31 -17.44
N GLU A 296 -13.39 -16.86 -16.24
CA GLU A 296 -12.30 -17.18 -15.32
C GLU A 296 -11.26 -18.12 -15.97
N LEU A 297 -11.71 -19.11 -16.74
CA LEU A 297 -10.82 -20.02 -17.47
C LEU A 297 -10.00 -19.29 -18.56
N THR A 298 -10.63 -18.35 -19.26
CA THR A 298 -10.05 -17.74 -20.47
C THR A 298 -9.45 -16.35 -20.26
N SER A 299 -9.73 -15.69 -19.11
CA SER A 299 -9.32 -14.31 -18.83
C SER A 299 -7.81 -14.11 -18.58
N GLY A 300 -7.03 -15.19 -18.47
CA GLY A 300 -5.61 -15.10 -18.14
C GLY A 300 -5.31 -15.17 -16.64
N HIS A 301 -6.31 -15.30 -15.77
CA HIS A 301 -6.12 -15.62 -14.35
C HIS A 301 -5.42 -16.97 -14.18
N SER A 302 -4.80 -17.17 -13.03
CA SER A 302 -4.08 -18.40 -12.74
C SER A 302 -4.42 -19.00 -11.38
N LEU A 303 -4.93 -18.18 -10.44
CA LEU A 303 -5.21 -18.61 -9.08
C LEU A 303 -6.51 -17.98 -8.56
N LEU A 304 -7.50 -18.79 -8.26
CA LEU A 304 -8.79 -18.37 -7.73
C LEU A 304 -8.80 -18.51 -6.20
N MET A 305 -8.97 -17.42 -5.48
CA MET A 305 -8.98 -17.37 -4.01
C MET A 305 -10.42 -17.13 -3.52
N SER A 306 -10.85 -17.77 -2.47
CA SER A 306 -10.24 -18.66 -1.48
C SER A 306 -10.38 -20.14 -1.81
N ASP A 307 -11.20 -20.51 -2.75
CA ASP A 307 -11.44 -21.85 -3.27
C ASP A 307 -11.89 -21.75 -4.73
N ASN A 308 -11.93 -22.88 -5.40
CA ASN A 308 -12.35 -22.95 -6.79
C ASN A 308 -13.45 -23.97 -7.03
N GLU A 309 -14.28 -24.26 -6.04
CA GLU A 309 -15.30 -25.34 -6.16
C GLU A 309 -16.28 -25.07 -7.31
N LEU A 310 -16.78 -23.85 -7.46
CA LEU A 310 -17.68 -23.47 -8.56
C LEU A 310 -16.98 -23.59 -9.91
N PHE A 311 -15.75 -23.12 -10.00
CA PHE A 311 -14.93 -23.23 -11.20
C PHE A 311 -14.62 -24.68 -11.54
N ALA A 312 -14.22 -25.50 -10.56
CA ALA A 312 -13.94 -26.92 -10.74
C ALA A 312 -15.17 -27.70 -11.20
N LYS A 313 -16.34 -27.36 -10.64
CA LYS A 313 -17.61 -27.94 -11.08
C LYS A 313 -17.91 -27.57 -12.53
N TYR A 314 -17.80 -26.27 -12.88
CA TYR A 314 -18.00 -25.80 -14.25
C TYR A 314 -17.11 -26.56 -15.26
N VAL A 315 -15.79 -26.60 -14.99
CA VAL A 315 -14.84 -27.29 -15.88
C VAL A 315 -15.19 -28.77 -16.05
N THR A 316 -15.57 -29.44 -14.97
CA THR A 316 -15.94 -30.85 -14.99
C THR A 316 -17.21 -31.08 -15.81
N ASP A 317 -18.24 -30.29 -15.59
CA ASP A 317 -19.52 -30.37 -16.28
C ASP A 317 -19.36 -30.03 -17.78
N GLU A 318 -18.56 -29.02 -18.11
CA GLU A 318 -18.32 -28.58 -19.49
C GLU A 318 -17.57 -29.65 -20.29
N ILE A 319 -16.57 -30.33 -19.72
CA ILE A 319 -15.87 -31.43 -20.35
C ILE A 319 -16.82 -32.62 -20.56
N ALA A 320 -17.72 -32.90 -19.61
CA ALA A 320 -18.69 -33.99 -19.72
C ALA A 320 -19.75 -33.70 -20.78
N ALA A 321 -20.24 -32.47 -20.87
CA ALA A 321 -21.24 -32.04 -21.85
C ALA A 321 -20.65 -31.87 -23.26
N HIS A 322 -19.38 -31.45 -23.36
CA HIS A 322 -18.67 -31.06 -24.57
C HIS A 322 -17.29 -31.72 -24.65
N PRO A 323 -17.19 -33.06 -24.86
CA PRO A 323 -15.90 -33.77 -24.92
C PRO A 323 -14.92 -33.23 -25.95
N GLU A 324 -15.42 -32.63 -27.03
CA GLU A 324 -14.62 -31.99 -28.08
C GLU A 324 -13.84 -30.77 -27.59
N LYS A 325 -14.30 -30.07 -26.52
CA LYS A 325 -13.63 -28.92 -25.91
C LYS A 325 -12.53 -29.33 -24.93
N LYS A 326 -12.47 -30.61 -24.54
CA LYS A 326 -11.54 -31.06 -23.48
C LYS A 326 -10.10 -30.61 -23.71
N SER A 327 -9.59 -30.77 -24.93
CA SER A 327 -8.19 -30.38 -25.22
C SER A 327 -7.94 -28.88 -25.09
N ALA A 328 -8.91 -28.04 -25.44
CA ALA A 328 -8.80 -26.59 -25.27
C ALA A 328 -8.83 -26.21 -23.77
N ILE A 329 -9.77 -26.76 -23.03
CA ILE A 329 -9.89 -26.55 -21.58
C ILE A 329 -8.61 -27.00 -20.84
N GLU A 330 -8.07 -28.17 -21.18
CA GLU A 330 -6.81 -28.66 -20.57
C GLU A 330 -5.63 -27.74 -20.88
N LYS A 331 -5.56 -27.13 -22.06
CA LYS A 331 -4.54 -26.14 -22.42
C LYS A 331 -4.66 -24.88 -21.58
N ASP A 332 -5.87 -24.40 -21.31
CA ASP A 332 -6.09 -23.24 -20.47
C ASP A 332 -5.74 -23.54 -19.00
N LEU A 333 -6.11 -24.73 -18.49
CA LEU A 333 -5.67 -25.19 -17.16
C LEU A 333 -4.15 -25.31 -17.07
N ASP A 334 -3.48 -25.78 -18.13
CA ASP A 334 -2.01 -25.85 -18.19
C ASP A 334 -1.40 -24.43 -18.06
N ALA A 335 -1.97 -23.45 -18.73
CA ALA A 335 -1.50 -22.06 -18.66
C ALA A 335 -1.70 -21.45 -17.25
N MET A 336 -2.84 -21.73 -16.61
CA MET A 336 -3.12 -21.30 -15.24
C MET A 336 -2.08 -21.86 -14.26
N VAL A 337 -1.90 -23.18 -14.26
CA VAL A 337 -0.97 -23.87 -13.36
C VAL A 337 0.48 -23.50 -13.66
N PHE A 338 0.84 -23.35 -14.93
CA PHE A 338 2.17 -22.89 -15.34
C PHE A 338 2.51 -21.54 -14.70
N ALA A 339 1.62 -20.56 -14.74
CA ALA A 339 1.88 -19.22 -14.20
C ALA A 339 2.14 -19.24 -12.68
N ASN A 340 1.40 -20.06 -11.95
CA ASN A 340 1.60 -20.25 -10.51
C ASN A 340 2.98 -20.87 -10.23
N LEU A 341 3.26 -22.00 -10.87
CA LEU A 341 4.54 -22.72 -10.69
C LEU A 341 5.74 -21.89 -11.17
N TYR A 342 5.61 -21.16 -12.27
CA TYR A 342 6.64 -20.24 -12.75
C TYR A 342 7.06 -19.24 -11.68
N SER A 343 6.10 -18.58 -11.04
CA SER A 343 6.39 -17.62 -9.98
C SER A 343 7.06 -18.28 -8.78
N PHE A 344 6.62 -19.45 -8.37
CA PHE A 344 7.22 -20.17 -7.25
C PHE A 344 8.65 -20.67 -7.57
N PHE A 345 8.90 -21.18 -8.76
CA PHE A 345 10.28 -21.54 -9.17
C PHE A 345 11.16 -20.30 -9.34
N LYS A 346 10.63 -19.22 -9.91
CA LYS A 346 11.36 -17.96 -10.13
C LYS A 346 11.78 -17.29 -8.83
N SER A 347 10.95 -17.35 -7.80
CA SER A 347 11.25 -16.84 -6.45
C SER A 347 12.19 -17.75 -5.66
N GLY A 348 12.39 -19.00 -6.09
CA GLY A 348 13.19 -20.00 -5.39
C GLY A 348 12.52 -20.58 -4.14
N VAL A 349 11.20 -20.41 -3.97
CA VAL A 349 10.48 -20.93 -2.79
C VAL A 349 10.61 -22.43 -2.65
N TYR A 350 10.67 -23.18 -3.74
CA TYR A 350 10.85 -24.62 -3.76
C TYR A 350 12.29 -25.10 -3.57
N ASP A 351 13.26 -24.18 -3.58
CA ASP A 351 14.69 -24.45 -3.51
C ASP A 351 15.34 -24.10 -2.17
N ARG A 352 14.55 -23.67 -1.19
CA ARG A 352 15.02 -23.30 0.14
C ARG A 352 14.23 -24.00 1.23
N PRO A 353 14.79 -24.13 2.44
CA PRO A 353 14.02 -24.60 3.59
C PRO A 353 12.75 -23.80 3.77
N TYR A 354 11.69 -24.47 4.23
CA TYR A 354 10.37 -23.89 4.46
C TYR A 354 10.42 -22.59 5.28
N ARG A 355 11.21 -22.56 6.34
CA ARG A 355 11.44 -21.39 7.18
C ARG A 355 12.90 -21.25 7.54
N ASN A 356 13.30 -20.04 7.88
CA ASN A 356 14.64 -19.73 8.38
C ASN A 356 14.58 -19.14 9.80
N PRO A 357 14.58 -19.97 10.86
CA PRO A 357 14.48 -19.50 12.25
C PRO A 357 15.62 -18.56 12.67
N ALA A 358 16.77 -18.57 12.01
CA ALA A 358 17.87 -17.64 12.31
C ALA A 358 17.50 -16.17 12.05
N LEU A 359 16.48 -15.91 11.21
CA LEU A 359 15.99 -14.56 10.95
C LEU A 359 15.15 -14.00 12.10
N ILE A 360 14.67 -14.83 13.04
CA ILE A 360 13.93 -14.39 14.23
C ILE A 360 14.75 -13.41 15.06
N GLU A 361 16.08 -13.65 15.15
CA GLU A 361 16.99 -12.79 15.90
C GLU A 361 17.14 -11.37 15.31
N LYS A 362 16.78 -11.19 14.02
CA LYS A 362 16.82 -9.88 13.35
C LYS A 362 15.60 -9.01 13.61
N ILE A 363 14.48 -9.60 14.06
CA ILE A 363 13.17 -8.90 14.17
C ILE A 363 13.27 -7.66 15.07
N ASP A 364 14.08 -7.71 16.14
CA ASP A 364 14.26 -6.54 17.01
C ASP A 364 14.91 -5.35 16.29
N GLY A 365 15.79 -5.60 15.32
CA GLY A 365 16.38 -4.56 14.48
C GLY A 365 15.37 -3.92 13.48
N HIS A 366 14.27 -4.60 13.16
CA HIS A 366 13.26 -4.04 12.26
C HIS A 366 12.48 -2.88 12.89
N LYS A 367 12.49 -2.76 14.23
CA LYS A 367 11.94 -1.57 14.93
C LYS A 367 12.61 -0.28 14.49
N GLU A 368 13.92 -0.31 14.19
CA GLU A 368 14.67 0.85 13.71
C GLU A 368 14.15 1.31 12.34
N VAL A 369 13.85 0.36 11.43
CA VAL A 369 13.28 0.67 10.11
C VAL A 369 11.84 1.19 10.26
N ALA A 370 11.06 0.64 11.20
CA ALA A 370 9.72 1.13 11.49
C ALA A 370 9.75 2.55 12.07
N LEU A 371 10.68 2.83 13.01
CA LEU A 371 10.90 4.16 13.59
C LEU A 371 11.32 5.18 12.52
N GLU A 372 12.35 4.87 11.73
CA GLU A 372 12.83 5.74 10.65
C GLU A 372 11.71 6.06 9.65
N THR A 373 10.89 5.05 9.28
CA THR A 373 9.75 5.26 8.40
C THR A 373 8.70 6.19 9.01
N ALA A 374 8.45 6.08 10.31
CA ALA A 374 7.52 6.95 11.03
C ALA A 374 8.05 8.39 11.12
N GLU A 375 9.32 8.57 11.48
CA GLU A 375 9.99 9.85 11.60
C GLU A 375 10.04 10.60 10.26
N GLU A 376 10.49 9.93 9.19
CA GLU A 376 10.55 10.50 7.85
C GLU A 376 9.18 10.78 7.24
N GLY A 377 8.14 10.04 7.65
CA GLY A 377 6.78 10.19 7.11
C GLY A 377 5.95 11.27 7.79
N ILE A 378 6.13 11.53 9.10
CA ILE A 378 5.38 12.57 9.81
C ILE A 378 5.50 13.91 9.07
N THR A 379 4.34 14.51 8.75
CA THR A 379 4.28 15.74 7.95
C THR A 379 3.83 16.93 8.80
N LEU A 380 4.68 17.93 8.93
CA LEU A 380 4.36 19.20 9.58
C LEU A 380 3.60 20.10 8.61
N LEU A 381 2.31 20.33 8.85
CA LEU A 381 1.45 21.13 7.96
C LEU A 381 1.42 22.61 8.31
N LYS A 382 1.61 22.95 9.57
CA LYS A 382 1.59 24.34 10.04
C LYS A 382 2.47 24.49 11.28
N ASN A 383 3.23 25.60 11.38
CA ASN A 383 4.07 25.91 12.54
C ASN A 383 4.26 27.44 12.71
N ASP A 384 3.17 28.17 12.98
CA ASP A 384 3.20 29.63 13.13
C ASP A 384 4.03 30.05 14.35
N GLY A 385 4.91 30.97 14.13
CA GLY A 385 5.78 31.51 15.17
C GLY A 385 6.81 30.52 15.70
N ASN A 386 7.11 29.46 14.94
CA ASN A 386 8.05 28.40 15.30
C ASN A 386 7.75 27.83 16.71
N LEU A 387 6.44 27.49 16.95
CA LEU A 387 6.05 26.87 18.21
C LEU A 387 6.74 25.53 18.42
N LEU A 388 6.85 24.72 17.36
CA LEU A 388 7.72 23.53 17.32
C LEU A 388 9.13 23.93 16.83
N PRO A 389 10.19 23.29 17.33
CA PRO A 389 10.19 22.20 18.32
C PRO A 389 9.95 22.67 19.76
N LEU A 390 9.35 21.79 20.57
CA LEU A 390 9.21 21.94 22.01
C LEU A 390 10.46 21.35 22.68
N GLU A 391 11.49 22.16 22.87
CA GLU A 391 12.73 21.70 23.51
C GLU A 391 12.47 21.20 24.94
N PRO A 392 12.82 19.94 25.28
CA PRO A 392 12.44 19.37 26.58
C PRO A 392 12.85 20.18 27.79
N GLU A 393 14.00 20.84 27.73
CA GLU A 393 14.54 21.67 28.84
C GLU A 393 13.72 22.94 29.08
N LYS A 394 12.99 23.42 28.07
CA LYS A 394 12.19 24.65 28.14
C LYS A 394 10.74 24.41 28.54
N VAL A 395 10.23 23.17 28.36
CA VAL A 395 8.84 22.79 28.68
C VAL A 395 8.73 22.45 30.16
N LYS A 396 7.84 23.11 30.89
CA LYS A 396 7.52 22.83 32.30
C LYS A 396 6.24 21.99 32.45
N LYS A 397 5.27 22.18 31.54
CA LYS A 397 3.99 21.48 31.57
C LYS A 397 3.44 21.28 30.15
N LEU A 398 3.19 20.05 29.80
CA LEU A 398 2.61 19.65 28.53
C LEU A 398 1.29 18.94 28.78
N VAL A 399 0.18 19.52 28.38
CA VAL A 399 -1.14 18.91 28.52
C VAL A 399 -1.49 18.12 27.26
N VAL A 400 -1.99 16.90 27.45
CA VAL A 400 -2.44 15.99 26.38
C VAL A 400 -3.94 15.78 26.46
N LEU A 401 -4.64 16.12 25.39
CA LEU A 401 -6.06 15.97 25.17
C LEU A 401 -6.34 15.00 24.01
N GLY A 402 -7.52 14.41 23.98
CA GLY A 402 -7.97 13.47 22.95
C GLY A 402 -8.59 12.22 23.58
N ASN A 403 -9.37 11.47 22.81
CA ASN A 403 -9.92 10.20 23.27
C ASN A 403 -8.88 9.06 23.16
N ASP A 404 -9.15 7.94 23.80
CA ASP A 404 -8.24 6.78 23.80
C ASP A 404 -7.99 6.26 22.38
N GLN A 405 -9.02 6.22 21.52
CA GLN A 405 -8.83 5.82 20.13
C GLN A 405 -7.77 6.66 19.41
N ALA A 406 -7.76 7.99 19.61
CA ALA A 406 -6.80 8.88 18.96
C ALA A 406 -5.37 8.70 19.48
N LEU A 407 -5.22 8.28 20.75
CA LEU A 407 -3.93 8.06 21.38
C LEU A 407 -3.37 6.65 21.15
N GLU A 408 -4.24 5.68 20.87
CA GLU A 408 -3.86 4.27 20.71
C GLU A 408 -3.74 3.82 19.27
N VAL A 409 -4.31 4.56 18.30
CA VAL A 409 -4.29 4.17 16.90
C VAL A 409 -2.87 4.07 16.35
N TYR A 410 -2.55 2.96 15.71
CA TYR A 410 -1.24 2.72 15.10
C TYR A 410 -1.31 2.17 13.67
N GLY A 411 -2.42 1.50 13.30
CA GLY A 411 -2.61 0.84 12.02
C GLY A 411 -4.05 0.90 11.53
N GLY A 412 -4.26 0.51 10.30
CA GLY A 412 -5.59 0.39 9.69
C GLY A 412 -6.31 -0.90 10.10
N LEU A 413 -7.52 -1.09 9.56
CA LEU A 413 -8.41 -2.21 9.85
C LEU A 413 -8.57 -3.12 8.64
N GLY A 414 -9.12 -4.32 8.90
CA GLY A 414 -9.36 -5.33 7.87
C GLY A 414 -8.11 -6.17 7.59
N SER A 415 -7.96 -6.63 6.36
CA SER A 415 -6.81 -7.42 5.92
C SER A 415 -5.48 -6.68 6.03
N GLY A 416 -5.50 -5.33 5.98
CA GLY A 416 -4.33 -4.49 6.22
C GLY A 416 -3.89 -4.37 7.70
N ALA A 417 -4.57 -5.00 8.66
CA ALA A 417 -4.21 -4.91 10.06
C ALA A 417 -2.99 -5.79 10.41
N VAL A 418 -2.06 -5.24 11.21
CA VAL A 418 -0.88 -5.96 11.73
C VAL A 418 -0.82 -5.75 13.23
N GLU A 419 -0.53 -6.80 14.00
CA GLU A 419 -0.57 -6.70 15.47
C GLU A 419 0.67 -6.04 16.07
N GLY A 420 1.88 -6.39 15.60
CA GLY A 420 3.12 -5.89 16.17
C GLY A 420 3.44 -6.44 17.56
N TYR A 421 4.48 -5.88 18.21
CA TYR A 421 4.91 -6.24 19.55
C TYR A 421 5.60 -5.05 20.23
N ASP A 422 5.59 -5.00 21.57
CA ASP A 422 6.26 -3.96 22.38
C ASP A 422 5.98 -2.53 21.87
N HIS A 423 4.72 -2.19 21.67
CA HIS A 423 4.32 -0.89 21.18
C HIS A 423 4.74 0.25 22.08
N VAL A 424 5.34 1.28 21.50
CA VAL A 424 5.52 2.57 22.13
C VAL A 424 4.37 3.49 21.69
N ASP A 425 3.33 3.60 22.51
CA ASP A 425 2.21 4.51 22.23
C ASP A 425 2.59 5.98 22.40
N PHE A 426 1.70 6.91 22.00
CA PHE A 426 1.99 8.34 22.06
C PHE A 426 2.28 8.82 23.48
N MET A 427 1.57 8.32 24.49
CA MET A 427 1.80 8.70 25.88
C MET A 427 3.14 8.19 26.42
N ALA A 428 3.52 6.96 26.07
CA ALA A 428 4.81 6.38 26.45
C ALA A 428 5.98 7.17 25.83
N GLY A 429 5.91 7.50 24.53
CA GLY A 429 6.93 8.32 23.85
C GLY A 429 7.05 9.72 24.45
N LEU A 430 5.92 10.40 24.66
CA LEU A 430 5.92 11.73 25.29
C LEU A 430 6.50 11.70 26.70
N LYS A 431 6.13 10.73 27.53
CA LYS A 431 6.68 10.57 28.89
C LYS A 431 8.17 10.23 28.88
N SER A 432 8.63 9.45 27.92
CA SER A 432 10.05 9.15 27.76
C SER A 432 10.87 10.42 27.51
N THR A 433 10.33 11.38 26.76
CA THR A 433 11.03 12.62 26.36
C THR A 433 10.84 13.75 27.38
N TYR A 434 9.63 13.94 27.90
CA TYR A 434 9.29 15.09 28.76
C TYR A 434 9.09 14.72 30.25
N GLY A 435 9.10 13.43 30.61
CA GLY A 435 8.96 12.96 31.99
C GLY A 435 7.58 13.27 32.59
N ASP A 436 7.55 13.57 33.88
CA ASP A 436 6.35 13.88 34.64
C ASP A 436 5.68 15.21 34.27
N ARG A 437 6.28 15.98 33.37
CA ARG A 437 5.72 17.23 32.83
C ARG A 437 4.54 16.96 31.87
N VAL A 438 4.34 15.72 31.43
CA VAL A 438 3.23 15.31 30.57
C VAL A 438 2.01 14.99 31.40
N VAL A 439 0.97 15.81 31.28
CA VAL A 439 -0.30 15.66 32.01
C VAL A 439 -1.40 15.23 31.02
N ARG A 440 -1.88 14.01 31.16
CA ARG A 440 -3.05 13.52 30.42
C ARG A 440 -4.33 14.00 31.09
N LEU A 441 -5.18 14.68 30.36
CA LEU A 441 -6.53 15.02 30.81
C LEU A 441 -7.57 14.14 30.11
N THR A 442 -8.42 13.48 30.87
CA THR A 442 -9.57 12.69 30.40
C THR A 442 -10.86 13.50 30.42
N THR A 443 -10.86 14.61 31.14
CA THR A 443 -11.94 15.60 31.21
C THR A 443 -11.34 16.99 31.05
N ASP A 444 -12.15 17.94 30.61
CA ASP A 444 -11.70 19.30 30.41
C ASP A 444 -11.47 20.02 31.77
N ASP A 445 -10.22 20.16 32.15
CA ASP A 445 -9.78 21.01 33.23
C ASP A 445 -9.19 22.31 32.65
N GLU A 446 -9.97 23.37 32.68
CA GLU A 446 -9.60 24.65 32.04
C GLU A 446 -8.36 25.28 32.64
N ASP A 447 -8.15 25.13 33.96
CA ASP A 447 -7.00 25.74 34.65
C ASP A 447 -5.71 25.00 34.29
N GLU A 448 -5.80 23.66 34.18
CA GLU A 448 -4.71 22.84 33.68
C GLU A 448 -4.35 23.21 32.23
N ILE A 449 -5.34 23.38 31.35
CA ILE A 449 -5.15 23.78 29.95
C ILE A 449 -4.54 25.20 29.85
N LYS A 450 -5.06 26.15 30.60
CA LYS A 450 -4.56 27.55 30.61
C LYS A 450 -3.13 27.68 31.10
N SER A 451 -2.74 26.84 32.10
CA SER A 451 -1.41 26.90 32.72
C SER A 451 -0.33 26.10 31.96
N ALA A 452 -0.68 25.36 30.94
CA ALA A 452 0.27 24.58 30.15
C ALA A 452 1.14 25.43 29.23
N ASP A 453 2.42 25.09 29.09
CA ASP A 453 3.32 25.71 28.08
C ASP A 453 2.87 25.38 26.65
N ALA A 454 2.34 24.17 26.44
CA ALA A 454 1.67 23.76 25.21
C ALA A 454 0.59 22.69 25.47
N VAL A 455 -0.38 22.64 24.58
CA VAL A 455 -1.47 21.66 24.61
C VAL A 455 -1.43 20.81 23.34
N LEU A 456 -1.29 19.52 23.48
CA LEU A 456 -1.36 18.54 22.40
C LEU A 456 -2.80 17.99 22.30
N TYR A 457 -3.50 18.24 21.23
CA TYR A 457 -4.83 17.70 20.99
C TYR A 457 -4.79 16.63 19.90
N PHE A 458 -4.98 15.39 20.30
CA PHE A 458 -4.99 14.22 19.42
C PHE A 458 -6.37 14.00 18.84
N ILE A 459 -6.43 13.87 17.54
CA ILE A 459 -7.62 13.49 16.76
C ILE A 459 -7.27 12.36 15.82
N SER A 460 -8.23 11.49 15.54
CA SER A 460 -8.04 10.37 14.60
C SER A 460 -9.28 10.12 13.75
N LYS A 461 -9.03 9.54 12.57
CA LYS A 461 -10.08 9.02 11.70
C LYS A 461 -9.83 7.55 11.46
N LYS A 462 -10.73 6.70 11.97
CA LYS A 462 -10.63 5.26 11.83
C LYS A 462 -11.21 4.85 10.48
N ALA A 463 -10.38 4.24 9.65
CA ALA A 463 -10.75 3.74 8.34
C ALA A 463 -10.21 2.31 8.15
N GLY A 464 -10.80 1.55 7.26
CA GLY A 464 -10.41 0.17 7.01
C GLY A 464 -11.20 -0.46 5.88
N GLU A 465 -10.84 -1.67 5.58
CA GLU A 465 -11.51 -2.49 4.56
C GLU A 465 -13.00 -2.66 4.85
N GLY A 466 -13.80 -2.65 3.79
CA GLY A 466 -15.25 -2.95 3.83
C GLY A 466 -16.13 -1.73 4.02
N SER A 467 -15.61 -0.52 4.23
CA SER A 467 -16.43 0.70 4.18
C SER A 467 -15.59 1.96 4.02
N ASP A 468 -16.10 2.88 3.22
CA ASP A 468 -15.59 4.24 3.15
C ASP A 468 -16.04 5.05 4.39
N VAL A 469 -15.43 6.19 4.61
CA VAL A 469 -15.68 7.03 5.78
C VAL A 469 -16.02 8.46 5.37
N PRO A 470 -17.03 9.10 5.98
CA PRO A 470 -17.37 10.47 5.65
C PRO A 470 -16.17 11.42 5.74
N TYR A 471 -16.10 12.41 4.85
CA TYR A 471 -15.03 13.40 4.84
C TYR A 471 -14.95 14.19 6.15
N ASP A 472 -16.08 14.49 6.75
CA ASP A 472 -16.21 15.29 7.96
C ASP A 472 -15.68 14.58 9.22
N LEU A 473 -15.20 15.40 10.18
CA LEU A 473 -14.87 14.97 11.55
C LEU A 473 -15.76 15.75 12.54
N PRO A 474 -16.93 15.23 12.89
CA PRO A 474 -17.87 15.95 13.77
C PRO A 474 -17.25 16.21 15.17
N ARG A 475 -17.63 17.33 15.81
CA ARG A 475 -17.17 17.79 17.13
C ARG A 475 -15.69 18.22 17.24
N VAL A 476 -14.85 17.95 16.26
CA VAL A 476 -13.45 18.36 16.29
C VAL A 476 -13.32 19.87 16.28
N GLU A 477 -14.13 20.57 15.46
CA GLU A 477 -14.10 22.03 15.37
C GLU A 477 -14.48 22.69 16.69
N ASP A 478 -15.54 22.23 17.37
CA ASP A 478 -16.00 22.79 18.64
C ASP A 478 -14.92 22.67 19.73
N ASN A 479 -14.30 21.49 19.83
CA ASN A 479 -13.22 21.22 20.77
C ASN A 479 -12.00 22.11 20.50
N ILE A 480 -11.58 22.23 19.22
CA ILE A 480 -10.44 23.07 18.84
C ILE A 480 -10.74 24.55 19.14
N ASN A 481 -11.96 25.03 18.85
CA ASN A 481 -12.36 26.39 19.17
C ASN A 481 -12.29 26.68 20.68
N LYS A 482 -12.73 25.73 21.51
CA LYS A 482 -12.63 25.79 22.96
C LYS A 482 -11.17 25.85 23.40
N TYR A 483 -10.36 24.89 23.00
CA TYR A 483 -8.97 24.77 23.49
C TYR A 483 -8.06 25.90 22.99
N ALA A 484 -8.24 26.34 21.74
CA ALA A 484 -7.53 27.51 21.20
C ALA A 484 -7.90 28.82 21.92
N GLY A 485 -9.11 28.92 22.49
CA GLY A 485 -9.53 30.01 23.34
C GLY A 485 -8.85 29.97 24.72
N LEU A 486 -8.55 28.80 25.26
CA LEU A 486 -7.92 28.59 26.56
C LEU A 486 -6.39 28.68 26.50
N ASN A 487 -5.77 28.13 25.46
CA ASN A 487 -4.31 28.13 25.30
C ASN A 487 -3.92 28.38 23.83
N LYS A 488 -3.11 29.42 23.63
CA LYS A 488 -2.65 29.82 22.28
C LYS A 488 -1.57 28.94 21.68
N ASN A 489 -0.97 28.06 22.48
CA ASN A 489 0.02 27.09 22.04
C ASN A 489 -0.63 25.72 21.85
N LEU A 490 -1.80 25.73 21.21
CA LEU A 490 -2.50 24.49 20.82
C LEU A 490 -1.82 23.89 19.57
N ILE A 491 -1.44 22.61 19.69
CA ILE A 491 -0.86 21.77 18.66
C ILE A 491 -1.87 20.67 18.36
N VAL A 492 -2.38 20.60 17.14
CA VAL A 492 -3.28 19.54 16.71
C VAL A 492 -2.47 18.43 16.04
N ILE A 493 -2.68 17.20 16.46
CA ILE A 493 -2.02 16.00 15.94
C ILE A 493 -3.11 15.08 15.39
N PHE A 494 -3.04 14.78 14.09
CA PHE A 494 -4.00 13.91 13.43
C PHE A 494 -3.37 12.57 13.05
N SER A 495 -4.05 11.47 13.41
CA SER A 495 -3.69 10.12 12.99
C SER A 495 -4.79 9.51 12.12
N GLY A 496 -4.45 9.14 10.89
CA GLY A 496 -5.37 8.54 9.92
C GLY A 496 -4.86 8.60 8.49
N GLY A 497 -5.54 7.90 7.59
CA GLY A 497 -5.17 7.81 6.16
C GLY A 497 -5.96 8.73 5.23
N ASN A 498 -6.82 9.60 5.74
CA ASN A 498 -7.77 10.37 4.95
C ASN A 498 -7.64 11.87 5.22
N GLY A 499 -7.74 12.68 4.18
CA GLY A 499 -7.98 14.12 4.33
C GLY A 499 -9.30 14.42 5.07
N PHE A 500 -9.42 15.62 5.59
CA PHE A 500 -10.62 16.11 6.27
C PHE A 500 -10.67 17.65 6.29
N PRO A 501 -11.85 18.28 6.48
CA PRO A 501 -11.97 19.72 6.47
C PRO A 501 -11.38 20.32 7.76
N MET A 502 -10.64 21.44 7.61
CA MET A 502 -9.99 22.12 8.73
C MET A 502 -10.37 23.62 8.76
N PRO A 503 -11.66 23.98 8.91
CA PRO A 503 -12.09 25.40 8.93
C PRO A 503 -11.51 26.15 10.13
N TRP A 504 -11.11 25.43 11.17
CA TRP A 504 -10.46 25.93 12.39
C TRP A 504 -8.95 26.18 12.25
N LEU A 505 -8.32 25.76 11.13
CA LEU A 505 -6.85 25.85 10.93
C LEU A 505 -6.26 27.26 11.20
N PRO A 506 -6.94 28.39 10.90
CA PRO A 506 -6.45 29.72 11.25
C PRO A 506 -6.34 29.99 12.77
N LYS A 507 -7.04 29.21 13.60
CA LYS A 507 -7.10 29.41 15.07
C LYS A 507 -5.99 28.66 15.81
N VAL A 508 -5.31 27.71 15.17
CA VAL A 508 -4.21 26.93 15.77
C VAL A 508 -2.87 27.35 15.20
N LYS A 509 -1.82 27.30 16.01
CA LYS A 509 -0.46 27.61 15.54
C LYS A 509 0.19 26.46 14.82
N THR A 510 -0.11 25.22 15.23
CA THR A 510 0.61 24.05 14.73
C THR A 510 -0.35 22.91 14.40
N MET A 511 -0.10 22.27 13.24
CA MET A 511 -0.80 21.08 12.80
C MET A 511 0.21 20.05 12.31
N VAL A 512 0.13 18.83 12.87
CA VAL A 512 0.95 17.68 12.50
C VAL A 512 0.05 16.59 11.93
N PHE A 513 0.36 16.10 10.73
CA PHE A 513 -0.29 14.94 10.13
C PHE A 513 0.59 13.71 10.37
N ALA A 514 0.16 12.85 11.29
CA ALA A 514 0.95 11.73 11.79
C ALA A 514 0.59 10.39 11.14
N TYR A 515 -0.33 10.34 10.19
CA TYR A 515 -0.76 9.10 9.52
C TYR A 515 -1.06 7.94 10.49
N LEU A 516 -0.67 6.71 10.12
CA LEU A 516 -0.70 5.50 10.96
C LEU A 516 0.74 4.99 11.09
N LEU A 517 1.37 5.29 12.21
CA LEU A 517 2.83 5.21 12.41
C LEU A 517 3.35 3.85 12.88
N GLY A 518 2.48 2.83 12.99
CA GLY A 518 2.91 1.50 13.46
C GLY A 518 3.25 1.47 14.95
N GLN A 519 4.09 0.50 15.32
CA GLN A 519 4.39 0.22 16.73
C GLN A 519 5.29 1.26 17.41
N GLU A 520 6.12 2.00 16.66
CA GLU A 520 7.06 3.02 17.20
C GLU A 520 6.48 4.44 17.18
N ARG A 521 5.15 4.59 17.06
CA ARG A 521 4.45 5.88 16.89
C ARG A 521 4.77 6.92 17.94
N GLY A 522 4.94 6.46 19.19
CA GLY A 522 5.20 7.37 20.32
C GLY A 522 6.62 7.94 20.28
N THR A 523 7.62 7.10 20.01
CA THR A 523 9.01 7.52 19.84
C THR A 523 9.14 8.51 18.71
N ALA A 524 8.63 8.17 17.52
CA ALA A 524 8.72 9.00 16.31
C ALA A 524 8.08 10.38 16.53
N LEU A 525 6.85 10.43 17.07
CA LEU A 525 6.19 11.69 17.33
C LEU A 525 6.92 12.54 18.35
N ALA A 526 7.41 11.94 19.44
CA ALA A 526 8.15 12.65 20.48
C ALA A 526 9.48 13.21 19.96
N ASP A 527 10.17 12.48 19.10
CA ASP A 527 11.41 12.91 18.45
C ASP A 527 11.18 14.10 17.50
N ILE A 528 10.09 14.09 16.73
CA ILE A 528 9.67 15.26 15.94
C ILE A 528 9.31 16.45 16.85
N LEU A 529 8.41 16.25 17.82
CA LEU A 529 7.93 17.36 18.68
C LEU A 529 9.06 18.02 19.47
N SER A 530 10.05 17.25 19.93
CA SER A 530 11.20 17.76 20.68
C SER A 530 12.28 18.41 19.80
N GLY A 531 12.24 18.18 18.50
CA GLY A 531 13.28 18.63 17.56
C GLY A 531 14.54 17.78 17.55
N LYS A 532 14.51 16.57 18.13
CA LYS A 532 15.56 15.56 17.98
C LYS A 532 15.67 15.12 16.53
N VAL A 533 14.53 15.03 15.83
CA VAL A 533 14.42 14.78 14.39
C VAL A 533 13.71 15.96 13.74
N ASP A 534 14.24 16.43 12.61
CA ASP A 534 13.61 17.44 11.76
C ASP A 534 12.48 16.81 10.93
N PRO A 535 11.24 17.36 10.93
CA PRO A 535 10.17 16.84 10.11
C PRO A 535 10.51 17.01 8.62
N SER A 536 10.47 15.95 7.87
CA SER A 536 10.79 15.94 6.43
C SER A 536 9.70 15.31 5.55
N GLY A 537 8.66 14.76 6.17
CA GLY A 537 7.54 14.15 5.47
C GLY A 537 6.81 15.13 4.56
N LYS A 538 6.43 14.65 3.37
CA LYS A 538 5.68 15.43 2.37
C LYS A 538 4.37 14.70 2.04
N LEU A 539 3.25 15.42 2.00
CA LEU A 539 1.94 14.84 1.69
C LEU A 539 1.97 14.06 0.36
N PRO A 540 1.62 12.78 0.34
CA PRO A 540 1.50 12.02 -0.91
C PRO A 540 0.15 12.23 -1.61
N PHE A 541 -0.68 13.14 -1.12
CA PHE A 541 -1.97 13.54 -1.67
C PHE A 541 -2.29 14.99 -1.29
N SER A 542 -3.16 15.63 -2.07
CA SER A 542 -3.72 16.95 -1.77
C SER A 542 -4.84 16.82 -0.73
N ILE A 543 -4.97 17.80 0.15
CA ILE A 543 -6.09 17.91 1.08
C ILE A 543 -7.00 19.04 0.59
N GLU A 544 -8.21 18.72 0.22
CA GLU A 544 -9.22 19.68 -0.22
C GLU A 544 -9.78 20.53 0.95
N LYS A 545 -10.29 21.71 0.67
CA LYS A 545 -10.97 22.52 1.68
C LYS A 545 -12.34 21.95 2.05
N THR A 546 -13.04 21.46 1.04
CA THR A 546 -14.32 20.77 1.17
C THR A 546 -14.33 19.58 0.21
N PHE A 547 -15.05 18.50 0.54
CA PHE A 547 -15.14 17.35 -0.35
C PHE A 547 -15.82 17.68 -1.70
N ARG A 548 -16.57 18.80 -1.77
CA ARG A 548 -17.14 19.29 -3.04
C ARG A 548 -16.08 19.73 -4.06
N ASP A 549 -14.89 20.07 -3.59
CA ASP A 549 -13.76 20.44 -4.44
C ASP A 549 -13.10 19.20 -5.10
N SER A 550 -13.36 17.99 -4.59
CA SER A 550 -12.84 16.73 -5.09
C SER A 550 -13.55 16.29 -6.38
N PRO A 551 -12.81 15.74 -7.38
CA PRO A 551 -13.46 15.13 -8.55
C PRO A 551 -14.28 13.89 -8.19
N ALA A 552 -14.02 13.26 -7.05
CA ALA A 552 -14.75 12.12 -6.53
C ALA A 552 -16.06 12.50 -5.81
N TYR A 553 -16.36 13.80 -5.63
CA TYR A 553 -17.59 14.22 -4.98
C TYR A 553 -18.83 13.53 -5.57
N ASP A 554 -19.75 13.08 -4.72
CA ASP A 554 -20.94 12.31 -5.08
C ASP A 554 -20.69 10.89 -5.65
N TYR A 555 -19.47 10.33 -5.54
CA TYR A 555 -19.15 8.97 -6.05
C TYR A 555 -20.04 7.88 -5.41
N ASN A 556 -20.47 8.09 -4.17
CA ASN A 556 -21.25 7.15 -3.34
C ASN A 556 -22.73 7.55 -3.21
N LYS A 557 -23.19 8.46 -4.06
CA LYS A 557 -24.58 8.90 -4.08
C LYS A 557 -25.44 7.93 -4.87
N LEU A 558 -26.46 7.39 -4.22
CA LEU A 558 -27.44 6.50 -4.82
C LEU A 558 -28.44 7.28 -5.71
N PRO A 559 -29.16 6.60 -6.66
CA PRO A 559 -30.14 7.25 -7.52
C PRO A 559 -31.29 7.94 -6.77
N ASP A 560 -31.61 7.55 -5.54
CA ASP A 560 -32.60 8.22 -4.69
C ASP A 560 -32.05 9.46 -3.96
N GLY A 561 -30.78 9.80 -4.19
CA GLY A 561 -30.11 10.96 -3.60
C GLY A 561 -29.46 10.73 -2.24
N THR A 562 -29.60 9.53 -1.66
CA THR A 562 -28.95 9.19 -0.40
C THR A 562 -27.46 8.85 -0.61
N TYR A 563 -26.64 9.04 0.42
CA TYR A 563 -25.22 8.65 0.41
C TYR A 563 -25.02 7.31 1.11
N TYR A 564 -24.11 6.50 0.58
CA TYR A 564 -23.83 5.17 1.07
C TYR A 564 -22.32 4.94 1.19
N TRP A 565 -21.87 4.33 2.29
CA TRP A 565 -20.44 4.08 2.56
C TRP A 565 -20.08 2.59 2.74
N GLY A 566 -21.09 1.70 2.82
CA GLY A 566 -20.84 0.29 3.07
C GLY A 566 -20.34 -0.48 1.86
N GLY A 567 -19.46 -1.45 2.08
CA GLY A 567 -18.90 -2.33 1.04
C GLY A 567 -19.37 -3.78 1.11
N GLY A 568 -20.04 -4.16 2.22
CA GLY A 568 -20.38 -5.56 2.49
C GLY A 568 -21.48 -6.16 1.61
N LYS A 569 -21.36 -7.46 1.33
CA LYS A 569 -22.20 -8.24 0.43
C LYS A 569 -23.72 -8.13 0.61
N PRO A 570 -24.29 -8.15 1.85
CA PRO A 570 -25.74 -8.02 2.03
C PRO A 570 -26.30 -6.69 1.51
N ASN A 571 -25.52 -5.63 1.62
CA ASN A 571 -25.89 -4.30 1.22
C ASN A 571 -25.72 -4.09 -0.29
N SER A 572 -24.69 -4.68 -0.89
CA SER A 572 -24.48 -4.68 -2.34
C SER A 572 -25.66 -5.32 -3.07
N LYS A 573 -26.09 -6.50 -2.60
CA LYS A 573 -27.26 -7.19 -3.19
C LYS A 573 -28.52 -6.35 -3.12
N LEU A 574 -28.79 -5.70 -1.98
CA LEU A 574 -29.95 -4.79 -1.84
C LEU A 574 -29.86 -3.59 -2.79
N ILE A 575 -28.68 -3.03 -2.99
CA ILE A 575 -28.45 -1.93 -3.92
C ILE A 575 -28.67 -2.40 -5.35
N GLN A 576 -28.11 -3.56 -5.70
CA GLN A 576 -28.26 -4.15 -7.04
C GLN A 576 -29.72 -4.48 -7.35
N GLU A 577 -30.47 -5.08 -6.41
CA GLU A 577 -31.90 -5.38 -6.56
C GLU A 577 -32.74 -4.12 -6.70
N LYS A 578 -32.41 -3.05 -5.96
CA LYS A 578 -33.20 -1.81 -5.95
C LYS A 578 -32.82 -0.86 -7.11
N PHE A 579 -31.55 -0.77 -7.49
CA PHE A 579 -31.04 0.25 -8.40
C PHE A 579 -30.30 -0.29 -9.63
N GLY A 580 -30.10 -1.62 -9.74
CA GLY A 580 -29.27 -2.22 -10.78
C GLY A 580 -27.75 -2.05 -10.51
N THR A 581 -26.93 -2.15 -11.55
CA THR A 581 -25.49 -2.01 -11.44
C THR A 581 -25.07 -0.64 -10.95
N PHE A 582 -24.30 -0.56 -9.87
CA PHE A 582 -23.79 0.67 -9.32
C PHE A 582 -22.55 1.15 -10.07
N ASN A 583 -22.71 2.14 -10.94
CA ASN A 583 -21.62 2.67 -11.75
C ASN A 583 -20.90 3.81 -11.05
N ILE A 584 -19.62 3.65 -10.79
CA ILE A 584 -18.71 4.70 -10.28
C ILE A 584 -17.90 5.23 -11.47
N ARG A 585 -18.23 6.43 -11.93
CA ARG A 585 -17.59 7.03 -13.12
C ARG A 585 -16.38 7.85 -12.71
N TYR A 586 -15.23 7.53 -13.28
CA TYR A 586 -14.00 8.32 -13.16
C TYR A 586 -14.01 9.43 -14.22
N LYS A 587 -14.97 10.35 -14.03
CA LYS A 587 -15.29 11.41 -15.00
C LYS A 587 -14.20 12.46 -15.17
N GLU A 588 -13.31 12.55 -14.20
CA GLU A 588 -12.15 13.44 -14.20
C GLU A 588 -11.05 12.98 -15.16
N GLY A 589 -11.09 11.74 -15.63
CA GLY A 589 -10.08 11.20 -16.53
C GLY A 589 -8.68 11.20 -15.88
N VAL A 590 -7.71 11.84 -16.51
CA VAL A 590 -6.31 11.95 -16.01
C VAL A 590 -6.14 12.97 -14.89
N TYR A 591 -7.20 13.69 -14.52
CA TYR A 591 -7.14 14.80 -13.58
C TYR A 591 -7.49 14.37 -12.15
N ILE A 592 -6.72 13.49 -11.52
CA ILE A 592 -6.84 13.18 -10.10
C ILE A 592 -5.90 14.06 -9.26
N GLY A 593 -6.22 14.26 -7.97
CA GLY A 593 -5.37 14.97 -7.03
C GLY A 593 -4.97 16.37 -7.49
N TYR A 594 -3.69 16.73 -7.37
CA TYR A 594 -3.19 18.07 -7.74
C TYR A 594 -3.43 18.41 -9.21
N ARG A 595 -3.51 17.40 -10.11
CA ARG A 595 -3.83 17.63 -11.53
C ARG A 595 -5.22 18.23 -11.71
N TRP A 596 -6.17 17.80 -10.89
CA TRP A 596 -7.52 18.35 -10.85
C TRP A 596 -7.55 19.77 -10.30
N PHE A 597 -6.89 20.00 -9.18
CA PHE A 597 -6.85 21.32 -8.53
C PHE A 597 -6.20 22.36 -9.44
N ASP A 598 -5.09 22.02 -10.10
CA ASP A 598 -4.44 22.88 -11.12
C ASP A 598 -5.38 23.16 -12.30
N LYS A 599 -6.05 22.13 -12.83
CA LYS A 599 -6.98 22.26 -13.98
C LYS A 599 -8.18 23.15 -13.66
N GLN A 600 -8.72 23.02 -12.47
CA GLN A 600 -9.90 23.78 -12.02
C GLN A 600 -9.52 25.14 -11.44
N HIS A 601 -8.25 25.46 -11.30
CA HIS A 601 -7.76 26.66 -10.61
C HIS A 601 -8.27 26.78 -9.18
N ILE A 602 -8.42 25.65 -8.47
CA ILE A 602 -8.83 25.57 -7.08
C ILE A 602 -7.58 25.40 -6.21
N ALA A 603 -7.37 26.28 -5.25
CA ALA A 603 -6.32 26.10 -4.26
C ALA A 603 -6.79 25.07 -3.22
N PRO A 604 -6.16 23.89 -3.11
CA PRO A 604 -6.44 22.95 -2.02
C PRO A 604 -6.11 23.57 -0.67
N LEU A 605 -6.52 22.92 0.42
CA LEU A 605 -6.10 23.32 1.76
C LEU A 605 -4.60 23.09 1.95
N PHE A 606 -4.11 21.92 1.54
CA PHE A 606 -2.69 21.58 1.43
C PHE A 606 -2.43 20.87 0.09
N PRO A 607 -1.43 21.34 -0.68
CA PRO A 607 -1.14 20.74 -1.98
C PRO A 607 -0.33 19.44 -1.86
N PHE A 608 -0.36 18.63 -2.89
CA PHE A 608 0.50 17.47 -3.05
C PHE A 608 1.98 17.83 -2.91
N GLY A 609 2.72 17.00 -2.17
CA GLY A 609 4.14 17.21 -1.90
C GLY A 609 4.45 18.21 -0.80
N TYR A 610 3.42 18.81 -0.15
CA TYR A 610 3.61 19.82 0.90
C TYR A 610 4.05 19.19 2.23
N GLY A 611 4.95 19.89 2.92
CA GLY A 611 5.39 19.60 4.28
C GLY A 611 6.47 20.60 4.69
N LEU A 612 6.43 21.05 5.94
CA LEU A 612 7.37 21.99 6.53
C LEU A 612 8.53 21.26 7.22
N SER A 613 9.64 21.97 7.43
CA SER A 613 10.81 21.57 8.19
C SER A 613 11.09 22.65 9.26
N TYR A 614 11.87 22.34 10.29
CA TYR A 614 12.38 23.31 11.25
C TYR A 614 13.56 24.13 10.70
N THR A 615 14.11 23.70 9.55
CA THR A 615 15.16 24.44 8.83
C THR A 615 14.63 24.99 7.51
N THR A 616 15.48 25.65 6.74
CA THR A 616 15.11 26.28 5.47
C THR A 616 16.07 25.89 4.36
N PHE A 617 15.54 25.79 3.12
CA PHE A 617 16.31 25.37 1.97
C PHE A 617 16.20 26.36 0.81
N THR A 618 17.31 26.55 0.11
CA THR A 618 17.37 27.33 -1.14
C THR A 618 17.80 26.46 -2.30
N TYR A 619 17.29 26.79 -3.48
CA TYR A 619 17.53 26.06 -4.72
C TYR A 619 18.31 26.93 -5.69
N SER A 620 19.42 26.44 -6.22
CA SER A 620 20.13 27.13 -7.31
C SER A 620 19.37 27.07 -8.64
N PRO A 621 19.67 27.94 -9.60
CA PRO A 621 19.10 27.84 -10.95
C PRO A 621 19.33 26.46 -11.59
N ILE A 622 18.32 25.99 -12.30
CA ILE A 622 18.36 24.70 -13.04
C ILE A 622 19.36 24.79 -14.18
N LYS A 623 20.14 23.73 -14.35
CA LYS A 623 21.07 23.54 -15.48
C LYS A 623 20.76 22.22 -16.17
N PRO A 624 19.99 22.21 -17.28
CA PRO A 624 19.79 21.00 -18.08
C PRO A 624 21.10 20.64 -18.80
N SER A 625 21.40 19.34 -18.93
CA SER A 625 22.59 18.85 -19.64
C SER A 625 22.57 19.15 -21.13
N ALA A 626 21.40 19.42 -21.70
CA ALA A 626 21.17 19.86 -23.06
C ALA A 626 19.85 20.64 -23.13
N SER A 627 19.71 21.54 -24.11
CA SER A 627 18.47 22.29 -24.36
C SER A 627 17.44 21.48 -25.16
N LYS A 628 17.82 20.32 -25.68
CA LYS A 628 16.97 19.46 -26.50
C LYS A 628 17.11 17.99 -26.12
N LEU A 629 15.98 17.29 -26.00
CA LEU A 629 15.89 15.84 -25.91
C LEU A 629 15.92 15.23 -27.32
N SER A 630 16.25 13.94 -27.38
CA SER A 630 16.05 13.07 -28.53
C SER A 630 15.57 11.70 -28.08
N ASP A 631 15.00 10.91 -28.98
CA ASP A 631 14.52 9.55 -28.69
C ASP A 631 15.58 8.67 -28.03
N ALA A 632 16.83 8.83 -28.42
CA ALA A 632 17.95 8.06 -27.89
C ALA A 632 18.57 8.65 -26.60
N LYS A 633 18.31 9.94 -26.29
CA LYS A 633 19.01 10.62 -25.20
C LYS A 633 18.11 11.64 -24.49
N GLY A 634 17.83 11.39 -23.21
CA GLY A 634 17.19 12.33 -22.31
C GLY A 634 18.10 13.51 -21.92
N VAL A 635 17.56 14.40 -21.11
CA VAL A 635 18.34 15.47 -20.45
C VAL A 635 18.40 15.17 -18.94
N THR A 636 19.52 15.53 -18.32
CA THR A 636 19.65 15.53 -16.87
C THR A 636 19.52 16.95 -16.37
N VAL A 637 18.55 17.18 -15.52
CA VAL A 637 18.28 18.48 -14.87
C VAL A 637 19.10 18.52 -13.58
N ARG A 638 20.07 19.46 -13.49
CA ARG A 638 20.93 19.63 -12.31
C ARG A 638 20.67 20.97 -11.64
N PHE A 639 20.66 20.92 -10.33
CA PHE A 639 20.59 22.11 -9.45
C PHE A 639 21.17 21.74 -8.07
N SER A 640 21.45 22.72 -7.25
CA SER A 640 21.92 22.48 -5.89
C SER A 640 20.87 22.91 -4.89
N ILE A 641 20.78 22.19 -3.78
CA ILE A 641 19.99 22.56 -2.61
C ILE A 641 20.97 22.87 -1.48
N THR A 642 20.76 24.01 -0.81
CA THR A 642 21.52 24.44 0.35
C THR A 642 20.59 24.50 1.54
N ASN A 643 20.95 23.87 2.64
CA ASN A 643 20.33 24.11 3.94
C ASN A 643 20.83 25.45 4.49
N THR A 644 19.93 26.44 4.57
CA THR A 644 20.26 27.80 4.99
C THR A 644 19.91 28.09 6.44
N GLY A 645 19.36 27.12 7.17
CA GLY A 645 19.09 27.21 8.60
C GLY A 645 20.24 26.71 9.46
N ASP A 646 19.99 26.60 10.73
CA ASP A 646 20.94 26.24 11.79
C ASP A 646 20.83 24.79 12.29
N ARG A 647 19.94 24.00 11.67
CA ARG A 647 19.69 22.61 12.01
C ARG A 647 19.89 21.71 10.79
N ASP A 648 20.30 20.47 11.05
CA ASP A 648 20.30 19.42 10.03
C ASP A 648 18.85 19.09 9.65
N GLY A 649 18.60 18.79 8.37
CA GLY A 649 17.27 18.44 7.89
C GLY A 649 17.28 17.83 6.49
N ALA A 650 16.15 17.33 6.05
CA ALA A 650 16.00 16.78 4.71
C ALA A 650 14.94 17.55 3.90
N GLU A 651 15.24 17.76 2.61
CA GLU A 651 14.32 18.32 1.63
C GLU A 651 14.01 17.32 0.54
N VAL A 652 12.79 17.36 0.01
CA VAL A 652 12.37 16.56 -1.15
C VAL A 652 12.26 17.47 -2.37
N ALA A 653 13.24 17.40 -3.24
CA ALA A 653 13.18 18.07 -4.53
C ALA A 653 12.22 17.33 -5.47
N GLN A 654 11.23 18.04 -5.99
CA GLN A 654 10.18 17.48 -6.86
C GLN A 654 10.28 18.13 -8.24
N LEU A 655 10.42 17.29 -9.29
CA LEU A 655 10.51 17.74 -10.68
C LEU A 655 9.20 17.48 -11.40
N TYR A 656 8.63 18.53 -11.95
CA TYR A 656 7.41 18.50 -12.75
C TYR A 656 7.68 18.89 -14.19
N VAL A 657 6.89 18.30 -15.10
CA VAL A 657 6.95 18.59 -16.56
C VAL A 657 5.61 19.11 -17.04
N HIS A 658 5.62 20.19 -17.81
CA HIS A 658 4.47 20.79 -18.45
C HIS A 658 4.69 20.88 -19.96
N ASP A 659 3.82 20.32 -20.76
CA ASP A 659 3.81 20.42 -22.22
C ASP A 659 3.20 21.76 -22.65
N LEU A 660 4.02 22.68 -23.17
CA LEU A 660 3.59 24.04 -23.52
C LEU A 660 2.81 24.12 -24.84
N GLY A 661 2.81 23.06 -25.63
CA GLY A 661 2.22 23.05 -26.98
C GLY A 661 1.33 21.86 -27.26
N SER A 662 0.82 21.20 -26.24
CA SER A 662 0.02 19.99 -26.41
C SER A 662 -1.23 20.22 -27.26
N SER A 663 -1.43 19.36 -28.26
CA SER A 663 -2.64 19.31 -29.08
C SER A 663 -3.80 18.59 -28.39
N VAL A 664 -3.53 17.90 -27.29
CA VAL A 664 -4.51 17.22 -26.44
C VAL A 664 -4.60 17.90 -25.07
N ASP A 665 -5.74 17.79 -24.42
CA ASP A 665 -5.93 18.33 -23.08
C ASP A 665 -5.09 17.53 -22.07
N ARG A 666 -4.06 18.17 -21.48
CA ARG A 666 -3.11 17.56 -20.55
C ARG A 666 -3.12 18.26 -19.20
N PRO A 667 -2.73 17.57 -18.11
CA PRO A 667 -2.46 18.23 -16.83
C PRO A 667 -1.50 19.42 -17.00
N VAL A 668 -1.73 20.49 -16.23
CA VAL A 668 -0.86 21.67 -16.23
C VAL A 668 0.58 21.27 -15.94
N LYS A 669 0.79 20.31 -15.07
CA LYS A 669 2.09 19.71 -14.78
C LYS A 669 1.93 18.29 -14.25
N GLU A 670 2.98 17.49 -14.38
CA GLU A 670 3.03 16.10 -13.94
C GLU A 670 4.36 15.83 -13.24
N LEU A 671 4.34 15.20 -12.09
CA LEU A 671 5.56 14.73 -11.41
C LEU A 671 6.27 13.70 -12.29
N LYS A 672 7.55 13.90 -12.56
CA LYS A 672 8.39 13.01 -13.36
C LYS A 672 9.76 12.73 -12.74
N GLY A 673 10.02 13.27 -11.55
CA GLY A 673 11.23 13.00 -10.80
C GLY A 673 11.17 13.57 -9.40
N PHE A 674 11.86 12.92 -8.47
CA PHE A 674 12.09 13.46 -7.14
C PHE A 674 13.36 12.88 -6.51
N GLU A 675 13.91 13.59 -5.53
CA GLU A 675 15.02 13.12 -4.71
C GLU A 675 14.92 13.70 -3.32
N ARG A 676 14.98 12.83 -2.29
CA ARG A 676 15.10 13.23 -0.90
C ARG A 676 16.56 13.44 -0.56
N VAL A 677 16.91 14.62 -0.06
CA VAL A 677 18.29 15.00 0.20
C VAL A 677 18.43 15.44 1.66
N PHE A 678 19.17 14.67 2.45
CA PHE A 678 19.57 15.09 3.80
C PHE A 678 20.77 16.05 3.71
N LEU A 679 20.70 17.17 4.45
CA LEU A 679 21.70 18.25 4.46
C LEU A 679 21.98 18.68 5.89
N LYS A 680 23.25 18.74 6.26
CA LYS A 680 23.67 19.40 7.50
C LYS A 680 23.41 20.89 7.41
N ALA A 681 23.35 21.57 8.54
CA ALA A 681 23.26 23.04 8.58
C ALA A 681 24.40 23.67 7.75
N GLY A 682 24.04 24.55 6.81
CA GLY A 682 24.97 25.17 5.86
C GLY A 682 25.47 24.29 4.70
N GLU A 683 25.11 23.00 4.66
CA GLU A 683 25.54 22.10 3.60
C GLU A 683 24.80 22.34 2.28
N THR A 684 25.53 22.14 1.18
CA THR A 684 25.00 22.19 -0.18
C THR A 684 25.24 20.85 -0.89
N LYS A 685 24.19 20.26 -1.49
CA LYS A 685 24.30 19.07 -2.33
C LYS A 685 23.70 19.34 -3.71
N THR A 686 24.27 18.65 -4.73
CA THR A 686 23.75 18.71 -6.09
C THR A 686 22.78 17.57 -6.33
N VAL A 687 21.60 17.92 -6.82
CA VAL A 687 20.56 17.00 -7.28
C VAL A 687 20.63 16.88 -8.82
N ALA A 688 20.40 15.67 -9.34
CA ALA A 688 20.49 15.36 -10.76
C ALA A 688 19.34 14.44 -11.19
N LEU A 689 18.27 15.01 -11.72
CA LEU A 689 17.08 14.27 -12.12
C LEU A 689 17.03 14.09 -13.66
N PRO A 690 16.90 12.86 -14.15
CA PRO A 690 16.75 12.59 -15.57
C PRO A 690 15.34 12.92 -16.05
N VAL A 691 15.22 13.40 -17.28
CA VAL A 691 13.96 13.51 -18.02
C VAL A 691 14.18 12.89 -19.39
N THR A 692 13.37 11.94 -19.77
CA THR A 692 13.42 11.19 -21.01
C THR A 692 12.19 11.49 -21.89
N VAL A 693 12.19 11.06 -23.13
CA VAL A 693 11.02 11.20 -24.01
C VAL A 693 9.82 10.41 -23.48
N LYS A 694 10.05 9.30 -22.76
CA LYS A 694 8.97 8.54 -22.11
C LYS A 694 8.25 9.36 -21.03
N ASP A 695 8.95 10.24 -20.34
CA ASP A 695 8.37 11.12 -19.32
C ASP A 695 7.50 12.23 -19.93
N LEU A 696 7.64 12.48 -21.23
CA LEU A 696 6.83 13.43 -22.01
C LEU A 696 5.58 12.80 -22.60
N ALA A 697 5.47 11.46 -22.57
CA ALA A 697 4.43 10.74 -23.28
C ALA A 697 3.05 10.87 -22.61
N TYR A 698 2.03 10.77 -23.44
CA TYR A 698 0.62 10.60 -23.08
C TYR A 698 0.03 9.43 -23.88
N TRP A 699 -1.09 8.88 -23.43
CA TRP A 699 -1.83 7.86 -24.18
C TRP A 699 -2.80 8.52 -25.14
N ASP A 700 -2.73 8.14 -26.41
CA ASP A 700 -3.65 8.63 -27.42
C ASP A 700 -4.73 7.59 -27.74
N ASP A 701 -5.97 7.90 -27.36
CA ASP A 701 -7.16 7.03 -27.55
C ASP A 701 -7.48 6.77 -29.03
N LYS A 702 -6.90 7.53 -29.97
CA LYS A 702 -7.13 7.35 -31.41
C LYS A 702 -6.19 6.30 -32.00
N THR A 703 -4.96 6.29 -31.52
CA THR A 703 -3.93 5.36 -32.01
C THR A 703 -3.75 4.16 -31.09
N HIS A 704 -4.44 4.16 -29.92
CA HIS A 704 -4.30 3.17 -28.87
C HIS A 704 -2.83 2.95 -28.47
N GLY A 705 -2.12 4.04 -28.23
CA GLY A 705 -0.69 3.98 -27.98
C GLY A 705 -0.09 5.23 -27.36
N TRP A 706 1.14 5.07 -26.82
CA TRP A 706 1.90 6.17 -26.24
C TRP A 706 2.44 7.10 -27.31
N GLN A 707 2.23 8.40 -27.13
CA GLN A 707 2.69 9.47 -28.03
C GLN A 707 3.43 10.53 -27.23
N SER A 708 4.43 11.17 -27.87
CA SER A 708 5.14 12.32 -27.30
C SER A 708 5.14 13.45 -28.35
N ASN A 709 4.68 14.62 -27.96
CA ASN A 709 4.63 15.77 -28.87
C ASN A 709 6.02 16.37 -29.08
N HIS A 710 6.37 16.71 -30.31
CA HIS A 710 7.50 17.61 -30.55
C HIS A 710 7.13 19.03 -30.14
N GLY A 711 7.96 19.69 -29.33
CA GLY A 711 7.64 21.02 -28.84
C GLY A 711 8.52 21.48 -27.70
N SER A 712 8.01 22.47 -26.98
CA SER A 712 8.66 23.03 -25.79
C SER A 712 8.01 22.50 -24.51
N TYR A 713 8.83 22.07 -23.57
CA TYR A 713 8.41 21.57 -22.27
C TYR A 713 9.01 22.45 -21.17
N LEU A 714 8.15 22.91 -20.27
CA LEU A 714 8.57 23.61 -19.07
C LEU A 714 8.91 22.56 -18.00
N ILE A 715 10.15 22.61 -17.56
CA ILE A 715 10.62 21.80 -16.41
C ILE A 715 10.58 22.71 -15.19
N GLU A 716 9.89 22.26 -14.16
CA GLU A 716 9.69 22.96 -12.91
C GLU A 716 10.27 22.11 -11.77
N VAL A 717 11.01 22.74 -10.86
CA VAL A 717 11.53 22.09 -9.65
C VAL A 717 11.07 22.88 -8.43
N GLY A 718 10.57 22.17 -7.45
CA GLY A 718 10.07 22.78 -6.22
C GLY A 718 10.04 21.82 -5.03
N SER A 719 9.51 22.32 -3.91
CA SER A 719 9.31 21.57 -2.67
C SER A 719 7.89 20.98 -2.56
N SER A 720 6.98 21.36 -3.47
CA SER A 720 5.63 20.82 -3.60
C SER A 720 5.05 21.16 -4.97
N SER A 721 3.88 20.61 -5.31
CA SER A 721 3.17 20.95 -6.55
C SER A 721 2.77 22.45 -6.64
N ALA A 722 2.68 23.14 -5.51
CA ALA A 722 2.34 24.57 -5.46
C ALA A 722 3.54 25.50 -5.16
N ASP A 723 4.65 24.97 -4.63
CA ASP A 723 5.86 25.73 -4.30
C ASP A 723 6.98 25.42 -5.30
N ILE A 724 6.88 26.04 -6.48
CA ILE A 724 7.87 25.90 -7.56
C ILE A 724 8.98 26.94 -7.34
N ARG A 725 10.21 26.46 -7.16
CA ARG A 725 11.40 27.27 -6.89
C ARG A 725 12.19 27.65 -8.13
N GLN A 726 12.29 26.77 -9.12
CA GLN A 726 13.10 26.95 -10.30
C GLN A 726 12.38 26.46 -11.56
N ARG A 727 12.66 27.09 -12.71
CA ARG A 727 12.07 26.75 -14.00
C ARG A 727 13.10 26.80 -15.11
N THR A 728 12.96 25.92 -16.09
CA THR A 728 13.71 25.97 -17.36
C THR A 728 12.88 25.37 -18.48
N VAL A 729 13.21 25.68 -19.72
CA VAL A 729 12.54 25.11 -20.90
C VAL A 729 13.51 24.18 -21.62
N VAL A 730 13.04 23.01 -21.98
CA VAL A 730 13.71 22.06 -22.87
C VAL A 730 12.83 21.79 -24.09
N ARG A 731 13.42 21.34 -25.19
CA ARG A 731 12.68 21.00 -26.42
C ARG A 731 12.82 19.52 -26.74
N TYR A 732 11.80 18.97 -27.37
CA TYR A 732 11.84 17.65 -27.99
C TYR A 732 11.56 17.73 -29.49
#